data_74d44e144dbcfd7af29cec4fed8a9919
#
_entry.id   74d44e144dbcfd7af29cec4fed8a9919
#
_cell.length_a   1.000
_cell.length_b   1.000
_cell.length_c   1.000
_cell.angle_alpha   90.00
_cell.angle_beta   90.00
_cell.angle_gamma   90.00
#
_symmetry.space_group_name_H-M   'P 1'
#
loop_
_entity.id
_entity.type
_entity.pdbx_description
1 polymer ?
#
loop_
_entity_poly.entity_id
_entity_poly.type
_entity_poly.pdbx_seq_one_letter_code
_entity_poly.pdbx_strand_id
1 'polypeptide(L)'
;MRTISLLLFAGIMIACCACQQASYNKKTNRRPAPMTSADSARLFKHANACLEKALQDTTGLKPLLLDSAWTGFRTLGDKNKGMETAGEYFSLYRNTDRERLNEVLNRLISEAWWGEDSLKGWLYMLQGWTLRKLERYYSAAIYYEKARELSDRYGGVHDDPAGVIYKSLANIKTRLGENEEAVKLLLEALRLLEKDTVAENRLSNMVDRANVYNDLGAAYQNMENYAEALKQFQTGLSVLQGIKEQTSDVAKAKGLLLTSVAVVLAYYGQLGPAEQKIREALAVLPPENVRYRFSAYTCLADIQKQSADDSGAMRTLETALAFADSNANKESSVETREVVKLVNTIGWTACAQNDYHTALRRSQEALHRLFPNIAADAYTQNPDPSWIDPENAVAEALDLKGEALWQLYQSNSTPAHLDLAGETTGLAVQMMENLRDAAVYESSKLHSTQQNRRLFNRMMRILYARQAGGDRQAAERAFAYSERSKAVLLGQKLAADAALAKATLPDSLRQREIDLKEQWATLKNELFERQMEGKALDDSTAKVNSQRLFYLENELRALREHLSAAYHIELDKQETPAATVADVQKKLLRPGETWVTYFTDRDSSLLYIIAVDQKGVRWKRQAYRENTVRHFIENFNTLALAENRSGDPGLFAAFVRQSRQLFQTLLEPVFTGGAIPKRLALAPDGELALLPFDVLLHQSVAADTAEADYAALPLLVKASQTRLVPSASLELFNAANGKIRHRGPYVGFAPDYSGSALGQVVSGAKVVQDAAAAFEGEAYVGPHACLDTFLNKAAGYAIIHFHGHAEASDSEPDYSWMAFTAKGRPIAKVFLPKALSASMTLGGAASRLSPAEREHCLFAHQIYQAHLGADLVILSACETGMGKVALGEGTLSLSRAFQAAGCPATVMSLWEVRDDATADLIRVFLENIRQGQDKDEALANAKRSYLNTAGNAFPYFWAGFVLTGKSDPVRLSGSWWEKPGVWVLFIGAVLAVGAGVIRRLRKTKR
;
A
#
# COMPACT_ATOMS: atom_id res chain seq x y z
N MET A 1 9.03 -57.26 32.04
CA MET A 1 10.42 -57.57 31.61
C MET A 1 10.73 -57.21 30.17
N ARG A 2 9.80 -57.34 29.21
CA ARG A 2 10.04 -56.90 27.82
C ARG A 2 10.20 -55.37 27.66
N THR A 3 9.51 -54.58 28.43
CA THR A 3 9.59 -53.10 28.38
C THR A 3 10.87 -52.52 28.95
N ILE A 4 11.46 -53.16 29.94
CA ILE A 4 12.73 -52.77 30.56
C ILE A 4 13.92 -53.11 29.64
N SER A 5 13.83 -54.23 28.91
CA SER A 5 14.86 -54.64 27.95
C SER A 5 14.90 -53.73 26.71
N LEU A 6 13.73 -53.18 26.25
CA LEU A 6 13.63 -52.22 25.17
C LEU A 6 14.16 -50.84 25.55
N LEU A 7 13.89 -50.36 26.77
CA LEU A 7 14.44 -49.11 27.30
C LEU A 7 15.95 -49.18 27.53
N LEU A 8 16.48 -50.32 27.96
CA LEU A 8 17.93 -50.55 28.05
C LEU A 8 18.59 -50.60 26.68
N PHE A 9 17.93 -51.19 25.68
CA PHE A 9 18.49 -51.26 24.31
C PHE A 9 18.44 -49.91 23.63
N ALA A 10 17.36 -49.10 23.82
CA ALA A 10 17.25 -47.74 23.36
C ALA A 10 18.24 -46.80 24.08
N GLY A 11 18.44 -46.98 25.40
CA GLY A 11 19.42 -46.23 26.18
C GLY A 11 20.85 -46.53 25.76
N ILE A 12 21.17 -47.77 25.42
CA ILE A 12 22.50 -48.17 24.91
C ILE A 12 22.72 -47.63 23.48
N MET A 13 21.69 -47.64 22.63
CA MET A 13 21.78 -47.05 21.27
C MET A 13 21.97 -45.54 21.34
N ILE A 14 21.21 -44.84 22.19
CA ILE A 14 21.36 -43.39 22.40
C ILE A 14 22.70 -43.03 23.02
N ALA A 15 23.18 -43.82 23.98
CA ALA A 15 24.51 -43.68 24.58
C ALA A 15 25.63 -43.93 23.56
N CYS A 16 25.52 -44.94 22.68
CA CYS A 16 26.46 -45.17 21.60
C CYS A 16 26.48 -44.03 20.57
N CYS A 17 25.33 -43.50 20.15
CA CYS A 17 25.28 -42.37 19.26
C CYS A 17 25.82 -41.08 19.93
N ALA A 18 25.44 -40.80 21.17
CA ALA A 18 25.94 -39.67 21.95
C ALA A 18 27.45 -39.78 22.27
N CYS A 19 27.95 -40.98 22.58
CA CYS A 19 29.38 -41.18 22.78
C CYS A 19 30.21 -41.10 21.49
N GLN A 20 29.66 -41.51 20.35
CA GLN A 20 30.33 -41.29 19.06
C GLN A 20 30.29 -39.78 18.67
N GLN A 21 29.21 -39.07 18.92
CA GLN A 21 29.10 -37.63 18.68
C GLN A 21 29.97 -36.80 19.66
N ALA A 22 30.04 -37.20 20.94
CA ALA A 22 30.91 -36.55 21.94
C ALA A 22 32.40 -36.80 21.71
N SER A 23 32.78 -37.97 21.21
CA SER A 23 34.17 -38.24 20.81
C SER A 23 34.56 -37.56 19.50
N TYR A 24 33.60 -37.33 18.63
CA TYR A 24 33.80 -36.59 17.36
C TYR A 24 34.02 -35.09 17.59
N ASN A 25 33.28 -34.47 18.52
CA ASN A 25 33.37 -33.06 18.82
C ASN A 25 34.55 -32.63 19.73
N LYS A 26 35.31 -33.57 20.30
CA LYS A 26 36.43 -33.25 21.21
C LYS A 26 37.82 -33.32 20.57
N LYS A 27 37.94 -33.65 19.31
CA LYS A 27 39.24 -33.71 18.61
C LYS A 27 39.26 -32.80 17.37
N THR A 28 39.84 -31.63 17.56
CA THR A 28 40.63 -30.87 16.59
C THR A 28 39.91 -30.19 15.42
N ASN A 29 40.23 -28.92 15.23
CA ASN A 29 40.20 -28.13 14.00
C ASN A 29 40.99 -28.75 12.80
N ARG A 30 40.91 -30.07 12.60
CA ARG A 30 41.39 -30.75 11.41
C ARG A 30 40.20 -31.19 10.59
N ARG A 31 40.17 -30.86 9.29
CA ARG A 31 39.21 -31.47 8.34
C ARG A 31 39.22 -33.00 8.60
N PRO A 32 38.04 -33.63 8.79
CA PRO A 32 37.96 -35.04 8.98
C PRO A 32 38.64 -35.74 7.78
N ALA A 33 39.41 -36.77 8.04
CA ALA A 33 40.00 -37.62 6.99
C ALA A 33 38.85 -38.16 6.11
N PRO A 34 38.99 -38.26 4.79
CA PRO A 34 37.99 -38.86 3.94
C PRO A 34 37.66 -40.27 4.42
N MET A 35 36.34 -40.56 4.60
CA MET A 35 35.87 -41.89 5.01
C MET A 35 36.35 -42.94 4.02
N THR A 36 36.78 -44.11 4.53
CA THR A 36 37.10 -45.19 3.62
C THR A 36 35.86 -45.75 2.92
N SER A 37 36.02 -46.39 1.77
CA SER A 37 34.90 -46.99 1.04
C SER A 37 34.17 -48.06 1.86
N ALA A 38 34.89 -48.76 2.77
CA ALA A 38 34.31 -49.74 3.69
C ALA A 38 33.47 -49.09 4.78
N ASP A 39 33.90 -47.92 5.33
CA ASP A 39 33.15 -47.19 6.34
C ASP A 39 31.90 -46.55 5.75
N SER A 40 32.00 -46.02 4.50
CA SER A 40 30.85 -45.48 3.75
C SER A 40 29.81 -46.60 3.49
N ALA A 41 30.23 -47.78 3.08
CA ALA A 41 29.34 -48.92 2.85
C ALA A 41 28.64 -49.39 4.14
N ARG A 42 29.36 -49.41 5.27
CA ARG A 42 28.78 -49.76 6.59
C ARG A 42 27.74 -48.72 7.04
N LEU A 43 28.06 -47.43 6.90
CA LEU A 43 27.16 -46.34 7.26
C LEU A 43 25.89 -46.34 6.38
N PHE A 44 26.04 -46.56 5.06
CA PHE A 44 24.90 -46.69 4.15
C PHE A 44 23.98 -47.85 4.53
N LYS A 45 24.58 -49.04 4.81
CA LYS A 45 23.81 -50.21 5.22
C LYS A 45 23.07 -49.95 6.53
N HIS A 46 23.68 -49.26 7.48
CA HIS A 46 23.04 -48.88 8.75
C HIS A 46 21.89 -47.88 8.53
N ALA A 47 22.12 -46.79 7.80
CA ALA A 47 21.13 -45.77 7.52
C ALA A 47 19.93 -46.35 6.76
N ASN A 48 20.16 -47.18 5.75
CA ASN A 48 19.11 -47.86 5.02
C ASN A 48 18.32 -48.84 5.88
N ALA A 49 18.99 -49.62 6.75
CA ALA A 49 18.31 -50.51 7.70
C ALA A 49 17.46 -49.72 8.72
N CYS A 50 17.87 -48.51 9.12
CA CYS A 50 17.05 -47.62 9.95
C CYS A 50 15.80 -47.14 9.19
N LEU A 51 15.93 -46.73 7.93
CA LEU A 51 14.81 -46.31 7.09
C LEU A 51 13.83 -47.46 6.85
N GLU A 52 14.31 -48.68 6.48
CA GLU A 52 13.47 -49.84 6.29
C GLU A 52 12.72 -50.26 7.57
N LYS A 53 13.40 -50.18 8.73
CA LYS A 53 12.75 -50.42 10.04
C LYS A 53 11.71 -49.36 10.35
N ALA A 54 11.94 -48.08 10.01
CA ALA A 54 10.99 -47.01 10.19
C ALA A 54 9.72 -47.23 9.37
N LEU A 55 9.84 -47.73 8.15
CA LEU A 55 8.70 -48.08 7.29
C LEU A 55 7.81 -49.19 7.90
N GLN A 56 8.39 -50.13 8.68
CA GLN A 56 7.66 -51.23 9.30
C GLN A 56 7.33 -51.01 10.78
N ASP A 57 7.71 -49.85 11.36
CA ASP A 57 7.58 -49.63 12.79
C ASP A 57 6.15 -49.37 13.22
N THR A 58 5.64 -50.14 14.15
CA THR A 58 4.37 -49.99 14.86
C THR A 58 4.55 -49.69 16.35
N THR A 59 5.78 -49.53 16.82
CA THR A 59 6.14 -49.42 18.24
C THR A 59 6.33 -47.97 18.71
N GLY A 60 6.24 -46.98 17.80
CA GLY A 60 6.43 -45.55 18.11
C GLY A 60 7.91 -45.10 18.08
N LEU A 61 8.83 -45.95 17.61
CA LEU A 61 10.25 -45.61 17.42
C LEU A 61 10.54 -44.96 16.06
N LYS A 62 9.54 -44.87 15.20
CA LYS A 62 9.67 -44.32 13.83
C LYS A 62 10.42 -42.98 13.75
N PRO A 63 10.15 -41.96 14.60
CA PRO A 63 10.91 -40.69 14.56
C PRO A 63 12.42 -40.87 14.81
N LEU A 64 12.80 -41.69 15.79
CA LEU A 64 14.22 -41.93 16.12
C LEU A 64 14.95 -42.69 15.03
N LEU A 65 14.29 -43.62 14.37
CA LEU A 65 14.83 -44.37 13.24
C LEU A 65 15.03 -43.46 12.02
N LEU A 66 14.09 -42.57 11.77
CA LEU A 66 14.19 -41.56 10.71
C LEU A 66 15.31 -40.53 10.99
N ASP A 67 15.51 -40.11 12.25
CA ASP A 67 16.64 -39.24 12.63
C ASP A 67 17.99 -39.93 12.38
N SER A 68 18.08 -41.21 12.67
CA SER A 68 19.30 -42.02 12.42
C SER A 68 19.55 -42.19 10.92
N ALA A 69 18.51 -42.45 10.14
CA ALA A 69 18.60 -42.55 8.67
C ALA A 69 19.03 -41.25 8.04
N TRP A 70 18.38 -40.10 8.41
CA TRP A 70 18.74 -38.79 7.94
C TRP A 70 20.19 -38.41 8.20
N THR A 71 20.66 -38.64 9.45
CA THR A 71 22.04 -38.35 9.84
C THR A 71 23.04 -39.17 9.05
N GLY A 72 22.74 -40.47 8.81
CA GLY A 72 23.55 -41.34 8.01
C GLY A 72 23.66 -40.94 6.55
N PHE A 73 22.52 -40.66 5.90
CA PHE A 73 22.50 -40.23 4.51
C PHE A 73 23.12 -38.85 4.31
N ARG A 74 22.91 -37.92 5.26
CA ARG A 74 23.60 -36.63 5.30
C ARG A 74 25.10 -36.77 5.33
N THR A 75 25.63 -37.68 6.18
CA THR A 75 27.06 -37.92 6.30
C THR A 75 27.65 -38.54 5.01
N LEU A 76 26.86 -39.37 4.32
CA LEU A 76 27.22 -39.97 3.04
C LEU A 76 27.07 -39.02 1.82
N GLY A 77 26.34 -37.92 1.96
CA GLY A 77 26.01 -37.06 0.86
C GLY A 77 24.93 -37.62 -0.09
N ASP A 78 24.18 -38.66 0.35
CA ASP A 78 23.11 -39.28 -0.44
C ASP A 78 21.81 -38.49 -0.31
N LYS A 79 21.57 -37.53 -1.25
CA LYS A 79 20.42 -36.65 -1.24
C LYS A 79 19.11 -37.38 -1.57
N ASN A 80 19.12 -38.39 -2.43
CA ASN A 80 17.90 -39.11 -2.80
C ASN A 80 17.31 -39.86 -1.61
N LYS A 81 18.16 -40.56 -0.87
CA LYS A 81 17.77 -41.26 0.38
C LYS A 81 17.42 -40.28 1.51
N GLY A 82 18.06 -39.11 1.54
CA GLY A 82 17.65 -37.99 2.40
C GLY A 82 16.21 -37.51 2.10
N MET A 83 15.87 -37.36 0.83
CA MET A 83 14.52 -37.00 0.40
C MET A 83 13.46 -38.04 0.72
N GLU A 84 13.77 -39.32 0.50
CA GLU A 84 12.90 -40.44 0.91
C GLU A 84 12.61 -40.40 2.42
N THR A 85 13.64 -40.14 3.23
CA THR A 85 13.52 -39.99 4.68
C THR A 85 12.64 -38.79 5.06
N ALA A 86 12.79 -37.66 4.37
CA ALA A 86 11.95 -36.47 4.56
C ALA A 86 10.48 -36.74 4.20
N GLY A 87 10.22 -37.48 3.12
CA GLY A 87 8.88 -37.94 2.73
C GLY A 87 8.19 -38.78 3.81
N GLU A 88 8.97 -39.64 4.48
CA GLU A 88 8.47 -40.46 5.60
C GLU A 88 8.10 -39.61 6.84
N TYR A 89 8.88 -38.56 7.15
CA TYR A 89 8.49 -37.60 8.19
C TYR A 89 7.18 -36.85 7.84
N PHE A 90 7.06 -36.41 6.58
CA PHE A 90 5.83 -35.78 6.11
C PHE A 90 4.64 -36.74 6.25
N SER A 91 4.78 -37.98 5.81
CA SER A 91 3.72 -39.01 5.93
C SER A 91 3.33 -39.30 7.37
N LEU A 92 4.31 -39.31 8.29
CA LEU A 92 4.09 -39.58 9.69
C LEU A 92 3.26 -38.51 10.39
N TYR A 93 3.55 -37.22 10.12
CA TYR A 93 3.02 -36.09 10.89
C TYR A 93 1.95 -35.28 10.19
N ARG A 94 1.80 -35.34 8.86
CA ARG A 94 0.88 -34.46 8.08
C ARG A 94 -0.58 -34.47 8.55
N ASN A 95 -1.05 -35.60 9.09
CA ASN A 95 -2.43 -35.78 9.56
C ASN A 95 -2.53 -35.90 11.09
N THR A 96 -1.42 -36.08 11.81
CA THR A 96 -1.40 -36.34 13.25
C THR A 96 -0.88 -35.17 14.07
N ASP A 97 0.22 -34.53 13.64
CA ASP A 97 0.88 -33.45 14.38
C ASP A 97 1.61 -32.50 13.41
N ARG A 98 0.89 -31.52 12.89
CA ARG A 98 1.42 -30.55 11.91
C ARG A 98 2.41 -29.57 12.51
N GLU A 99 2.31 -29.24 13.80
CA GLU A 99 3.31 -28.39 14.48
C GLU A 99 4.65 -29.13 14.54
N ARG A 100 4.62 -30.39 14.91
CA ARG A 100 5.82 -31.22 14.90
C ARG A 100 6.42 -31.40 13.50
N LEU A 101 5.55 -31.51 12.48
CA LEU A 101 5.99 -31.56 11.09
C LEU A 101 6.70 -30.24 10.69
N ASN A 102 6.15 -29.09 11.07
CA ASN A 102 6.75 -27.79 10.82
C ASN A 102 8.16 -27.68 11.45
N GLU A 103 8.32 -28.11 12.71
CA GLU A 103 9.64 -28.15 13.36
C GLU A 103 10.63 -29.05 12.62
N VAL A 104 10.21 -30.26 12.28
CA VAL A 104 11.05 -31.24 11.58
C VAL A 104 11.46 -30.71 10.20
N LEU A 105 10.53 -30.21 9.39
CA LEU A 105 10.85 -29.69 8.05
C LEU A 105 11.79 -28.48 8.12
N ASN A 106 11.60 -27.55 9.06
CA ASN A 106 12.54 -26.44 9.26
C ASN A 106 13.96 -26.95 9.57
N ARG A 107 14.08 -27.96 10.42
CA ARG A 107 15.36 -28.58 10.70
C ARG A 107 15.96 -29.23 9.43
N LEU A 108 15.20 -30.05 8.71
CA LEU A 108 15.66 -30.72 7.49
C LEU A 108 16.13 -29.75 6.42
N ILE A 109 15.37 -28.63 6.24
CA ILE A 109 15.74 -27.56 5.32
C ILE A 109 17.06 -26.90 5.73
N SER A 110 17.25 -26.60 7.03
CA SER A 110 18.47 -25.97 7.54
C SER A 110 19.68 -26.88 7.46
N GLU A 111 19.46 -28.18 7.58
CA GLU A 111 20.50 -29.23 7.55
C GLU A 111 20.78 -29.80 6.16
N ALA A 112 19.98 -29.44 5.12
CA ALA A 112 20.16 -29.93 3.76
C ALA A 112 21.57 -29.58 3.24
N TRP A 113 22.35 -30.63 2.93
CA TRP A 113 23.78 -30.52 2.57
C TRP A 113 24.04 -30.29 1.09
N TRP A 114 23.01 -30.42 0.27
CA TRP A 114 23.06 -30.04 -1.14
C TRP A 114 22.61 -28.57 -1.31
N GLY A 115 23.04 -27.97 -2.38
CA GLY A 115 22.69 -26.58 -2.68
C GLY A 115 21.21 -26.38 -3.00
N GLU A 116 20.88 -25.18 -3.47
CA GLU A 116 19.55 -24.84 -3.98
C GLU A 116 19.33 -25.59 -5.31
N ASP A 117 18.46 -26.60 -5.30
CA ASP A 117 18.10 -27.42 -6.47
C ASP A 117 16.61 -27.86 -6.38
N SER A 118 16.15 -28.67 -7.33
CA SER A 118 14.77 -29.15 -7.38
C SER A 118 14.36 -29.93 -6.12
N LEU A 119 15.27 -30.69 -5.51
CA LEU A 119 14.98 -31.47 -4.29
C LEU A 119 14.78 -30.55 -3.08
N LYS A 120 15.57 -29.49 -2.97
CA LYS A 120 15.34 -28.48 -1.92
C LYS A 120 14.06 -27.69 -2.17
N GLY A 121 13.73 -27.43 -3.44
CA GLY A 121 12.45 -26.88 -3.84
C GLY A 121 11.25 -27.71 -3.37
N TRP A 122 11.38 -29.04 -3.43
CA TRP A 122 10.36 -29.95 -2.91
C TRP A 122 10.22 -29.85 -1.38
N LEU A 123 11.32 -29.74 -0.62
CA LEU A 123 11.25 -29.48 0.83
C LEU A 123 10.54 -28.14 1.14
N TYR A 124 10.84 -27.10 0.39
CA TYR A 124 10.16 -25.81 0.53
C TYR A 124 8.65 -25.93 0.22
N MET A 125 8.28 -26.69 -0.80
CA MET A 125 6.88 -26.96 -1.12
C MET A 125 6.16 -27.68 0.02
N LEU A 126 6.76 -28.71 0.62
CA LEU A 126 6.19 -29.42 1.77
C LEU A 126 6.04 -28.51 2.98
N GLN A 127 7.03 -27.65 3.24
CA GLN A 127 6.96 -26.66 4.31
C GLN A 127 5.86 -25.63 4.06
N GLY A 128 5.76 -25.12 2.84
CA GLY A 128 4.65 -24.24 2.43
C GLY A 128 3.28 -24.88 2.63
N TRP A 129 3.13 -26.17 2.25
CA TRP A 129 1.90 -26.92 2.49
C TRP A 129 1.59 -27.06 3.98
N THR A 130 2.62 -27.41 4.80
CA THR A 130 2.45 -27.57 6.24
C THR A 130 1.99 -26.28 6.90
N LEU A 131 2.66 -25.16 6.60
CA LEU A 131 2.31 -23.84 7.14
C LEU A 131 0.92 -23.39 6.67
N ARG A 132 0.53 -23.65 5.41
CA ARG A 132 -0.81 -23.40 4.92
C ARG A 132 -1.87 -24.21 5.69
N LYS A 133 -1.55 -25.46 6.07
CA LYS A 133 -2.44 -26.31 6.88
C LYS A 133 -2.47 -25.91 8.36
N LEU A 134 -1.46 -25.21 8.84
CA LEU A 134 -1.43 -24.51 10.14
C LEU A 134 -2.03 -23.10 10.07
N GLU A 135 -2.58 -22.71 8.91
CA GLU A 135 -3.20 -21.43 8.66
C GLU A 135 -2.23 -20.22 8.77
N ARG A 136 -0.91 -20.47 8.73
CA ARG A 136 0.17 -19.47 8.73
C ARG A 136 0.46 -19.03 7.30
N TYR A 137 -0.47 -18.31 6.69
CA TYR A 137 -0.49 -18.00 5.25
C TYR A 137 0.68 -17.17 4.78
N TYR A 138 1.11 -16.17 5.56
CA TYR A 138 2.27 -15.35 5.21
C TYR A 138 3.55 -16.18 5.14
N SER A 139 3.82 -16.97 6.19
CA SER A 139 4.97 -17.86 6.21
C SER A 139 4.90 -18.94 5.11
N ALA A 140 3.70 -19.45 4.81
CA ALA A 140 3.48 -20.41 3.73
C ALA A 140 3.83 -19.78 2.36
N ALA A 141 3.46 -18.52 2.11
CA ALA A 141 3.79 -17.83 0.88
C ALA A 141 5.29 -17.77 0.63
N ILE A 142 6.09 -17.44 1.65
CA ILE A 142 7.57 -17.38 1.56
C ILE A 142 8.14 -18.73 1.07
N TYR A 143 7.68 -19.83 1.64
CA TYR A 143 8.21 -21.15 1.27
C TYR A 143 7.72 -21.63 -0.12
N TYR A 144 6.46 -21.33 -0.48
CA TYR A 144 5.98 -21.61 -1.83
C TYR A 144 6.68 -20.76 -2.89
N GLU A 145 7.05 -19.52 -2.60
CA GLU A 145 7.84 -18.67 -3.50
C GLU A 145 9.23 -19.28 -3.76
N LYS A 146 9.91 -19.75 -2.70
CA LYS A 146 11.20 -20.46 -2.84
C LYS A 146 11.04 -21.74 -3.66
N ALA A 147 9.96 -22.49 -3.43
CA ALA A 147 9.68 -23.70 -4.21
C ALA A 147 9.44 -23.38 -5.69
N ARG A 148 8.68 -22.32 -5.98
CA ARG A 148 8.43 -21.81 -7.33
C ARG A 148 9.72 -21.40 -8.03
N GLU A 149 10.57 -20.60 -7.36
CA GLU A 149 11.84 -20.13 -7.91
C GLU A 149 12.73 -21.30 -8.35
N LEU A 150 12.82 -22.34 -7.51
CA LEU A 150 13.61 -23.52 -7.83
C LEU A 150 12.93 -24.38 -8.92
N SER A 151 11.60 -24.44 -8.95
CA SER A 151 10.83 -25.10 -10.00
C SER A 151 11.06 -24.43 -11.37
N ASP A 152 11.08 -23.10 -11.41
CA ASP A 152 11.31 -22.33 -12.63
C ASP A 152 12.75 -22.49 -13.14
N ARG A 153 13.71 -22.52 -12.21
CA ARG A 153 15.15 -22.59 -12.53
C ARG A 153 15.60 -23.98 -12.94
N TYR A 154 15.15 -25.02 -12.28
CA TYR A 154 15.68 -26.38 -12.41
C TYR A 154 14.64 -27.38 -12.94
N GLY A 155 13.34 -27.09 -12.84
CA GLY A 155 12.29 -28.08 -13.06
C GLY A 155 12.29 -29.20 -11.99
N GLY A 156 11.40 -30.18 -12.14
CA GLY A 156 11.44 -31.43 -11.35
C GLY A 156 11.19 -31.26 -9.83
N VAL A 157 10.67 -30.12 -9.37
CA VAL A 157 10.26 -29.93 -7.98
C VAL A 157 9.00 -30.75 -7.67
N HIS A 158 8.08 -30.82 -8.63
CA HIS A 158 6.88 -31.63 -8.57
C HIS A 158 6.41 -31.96 -10.00
N ASP A 159 5.72 -33.09 -10.20
CA ASP A 159 5.19 -33.50 -11.50
C ASP A 159 4.04 -32.59 -11.97
N ASP A 160 3.25 -32.06 -11.01
CA ASP A 160 2.22 -31.04 -11.25
C ASP A 160 2.60 -29.72 -10.55
N PRO A 161 3.46 -28.89 -11.12
CA PRO A 161 3.78 -27.59 -10.56
C PRO A 161 2.62 -26.61 -10.64
N ALA A 162 1.76 -26.71 -11.67
CA ALA A 162 0.61 -25.84 -11.87
C ALA A 162 -0.37 -25.90 -10.71
N GLY A 163 -0.82 -27.09 -10.32
CA GLY A 163 -1.78 -27.30 -9.23
C GLY A 163 -1.17 -27.16 -7.85
N VAL A 164 0.01 -27.72 -7.65
CA VAL A 164 0.61 -27.85 -6.31
C VAL A 164 1.37 -26.59 -5.89
N ILE A 165 2.10 -25.94 -6.78
CA ILE A 165 2.92 -24.76 -6.47
C ILE A 165 2.18 -23.47 -6.85
N TYR A 166 1.96 -23.24 -8.14
CA TYR A 166 1.43 -21.96 -8.65
C TYR A 166 0.01 -21.65 -8.15
N LYS A 167 -0.92 -22.57 -8.30
CA LYS A 167 -2.29 -22.41 -7.82
C LYS A 167 -2.36 -22.30 -6.30
N SER A 168 -1.55 -23.10 -5.56
CA SER A 168 -1.51 -23.02 -4.09
C SER A 168 -0.98 -21.68 -3.61
N LEU A 169 0.08 -21.17 -4.23
CA LEU A 169 0.64 -19.85 -3.94
C LEU A 169 -0.35 -18.73 -4.29
N ALA A 170 -0.98 -18.79 -5.47
CA ALA A 170 -1.99 -17.82 -5.89
C ALA A 170 -3.16 -17.74 -4.92
N ASN A 171 -3.67 -18.87 -4.44
CA ASN A 171 -4.71 -18.91 -3.42
C ASN A 171 -4.28 -18.27 -2.10
N ILE A 172 -3.02 -18.44 -1.71
CA ILE A 172 -2.46 -17.77 -0.52
C ILE A 172 -2.36 -16.26 -0.77
N LYS A 173 -1.85 -15.83 -1.94
CA LYS A 173 -1.74 -14.43 -2.34
C LYS A 173 -3.10 -13.73 -2.34
N THR A 174 -4.13 -14.37 -2.90
CA THR A 174 -5.52 -13.87 -2.85
C THR A 174 -6.00 -13.67 -1.41
N ARG A 175 -5.69 -14.60 -0.49
CA ARG A 175 -6.06 -14.50 0.93
C ARG A 175 -5.31 -13.39 1.66
N LEU A 176 -4.09 -13.05 1.23
CA LEU A 176 -3.29 -11.95 1.75
C LEU A 176 -3.64 -10.59 1.10
N GLY A 177 -4.57 -10.56 0.14
CA GLY A 177 -4.97 -9.37 -0.59
C GLY A 177 -4.08 -9.01 -1.78
N GLU A 178 -3.10 -9.85 -2.13
CA GLU A 178 -2.17 -9.67 -3.24
C GLU A 178 -2.78 -10.21 -4.56
N ASN A 179 -3.91 -9.62 -4.97
CA ASN A 179 -4.74 -10.16 -6.04
C ASN A 179 -4.09 -10.10 -7.42
N GLU A 180 -3.33 -9.04 -7.73
CA GLU A 180 -2.61 -8.90 -9.00
C GLU A 180 -1.56 -10.01 -9.17
N GLU A 181 -0.87 -10.34 -8.08
CA GLU A 181 0.09 -11.43 -8.09
C GLU A 181 -0.60 -12.79 -8.24
N ALA A 182 -1.72 -12.97 -7.55
CA ALA A 182 -2.53 -14.17 -7.70
C ALA A 182 -2.96 -14.38 -9.16
N VAL A 183 -3.41 -13.33 -9.85
CA VAL A 183 -3.77 -13.38 -11.28
C VAL A 183 -2.59 -13.83 -12.13
N LYS A 184 -1.40 -13.25 -11.94
CA LYS A 184 -0.19 -13.62 -12.68
C LYS A 184 0.17 -15.10 -12.50
N LEU A 185 0.16 -15.57 -11.25
CA LEU A 185 0.43 -16.97 -10.92
C LEU A 185 -0.57 -17.94 -11.55
N LEU A 186 -1.87 -17.56 -11.56
CA LEU A 186 -2.92 -18.38 -12.14
C LEU A 186 -2.85 -18.43 -13.67
N LEU A 187 -2.48 -17.34 -14.32
CA LEU A 187 -2.24 -17.34 -15.78
C LEU A 187 -1.05 -18.24 -16.13
N GLU A 188 0.01 -18.26 -15.31
CA GLU A 188 1.13 -19.18 -15.52
C GLU A 188 0.72 -20.63 -15.26
N ALA A 189 -0.12 -20.91 -14.25
CA ALA A 189 -0.70 -22.22 -14.02
C ALA A 189 -1.49 -22.72 -15.25
N LEU A 190 -2.34 -21.86 -15.85
CA LEU A 190 -3.05 -22.20 -17.10
C LEU A 190 -2.08 -22.53 -18.24
N ARG A 191 -1.03 -21.72 -18.42
CA ARG A 191 -0.01 -21.98 -19.46
C ARG A 191 0.68 -23.34 -19.29
N LEU A 192 0.96 -23.73 -18.05
CA LEU A 192 1.55 -25.05 -17.75
C LEU A 192 0.54 -26.16 -18.04
N LEU A 193 -0.72 -26.04 -17.66
CA LEU A 193 -1.78 -27.01 -17.93
C LEU A 193 -2.08 -27.12 -19.45
N GLU A 194 -1.94 -26.06 -20.22
CA GLU A 194 -2.11 -26.10 -21.69
C GLU A 194 -0.97 -26.83 -22.41
N LYS A 195 0.22 -26.89 -21.81
CA LYS A 195 1.36 -27.63 -22.35
C LYS A 195 1.29 -29.15 -22.07
N ASP A 196 0.52 -29.55 -21.05
CA ASP A 196 0.32 -30.96 -20.76
C ASP A 196 -0.64 -31.58 -21.76
N THR A 197 -0.09 -32.32 -22.73
CA THR A 197 -0.85 -32.99 -23.81
C THR A 197 -1.04 -34.48 -23.55
N VAL A 198 -0.70 -34.99 -22.37
CA VAL A 198 -0.80 -36.42 -22.03
C VAL A 198 -2.28 -36.82 -21.99
N ALA A 199 -2.65 -37.79 -22.85
CA ALA A 199 -4.02 -38.21 -23.02
C ALA A 199 -4.69 -38.78 -21.74
N GLU A 200 -3.88 -39.42 -20.88
CA GLU A 200 -4.33 -40.00 -19.60
C GLU A 200 -4.71 -38.89 -18.57
N ASN A 201 -4.11 -37.70 -18.68
CA ASN A 201 -4.35 -36.58 -17.80
C ASN A 201 -5.50 -35.66 -18.26
N ARG A 202 -6.12 -35.94 -19.40
CA ARG A 202 -7.07 -35.04 -20.07
C ARG A 202 -8.24 -34.61 -19.17
N LEU A 203 -8.84 -35.54 -18.43
CA LEU A 203 -9.98 -35.25 -17.55
C LEU A 203 -9.54 -34.40 -16.37
N SER A 204 -8.45 -34.81 -15.68
CA SER A 204 -7.88 -34.04 -14.55
C SER A 204 -7.47 -32.64 -14.99
N ASN A 205 -6.77 -32.52 -16.11
CA ASN A 205 -6.35 -31.23 -16.67
C ASN A 205 -7.52 -30.29 -16.95
N MET A 206 -8.63 -30.80 -17.52
CA MET A 206 -9.83 -29.97 -17.75
C MET A 206 -10.46 -29.49 -16.44
N VAL A 207 -10.53 -30.34 -15.42
CA VAL A 207 -11.03 -29.98 -14.09
C VAL A 207 -10.10 -28.95 -13.42
N ASP A 208 -8.79 -29.15 -13.53
CA ASP A 208 -7.80 -28.21 -12.96
C ASP A 208 -7.85 -26.84 -13.64
N ARG A 209 -7.99 -26.82 -14.98
CA ARG A 209 -8.22 -25.56 -15.71
C ARG A 209 -9.50 -24.85 -15.27
N ALA A 210 -10.60 -25.59 -15.09
CA ALA A 210 -11.86 -25.02 -14.60
C ALA A 210 -11.70 -24.42 -13.19
N ASN A 211 -10.95 -25.10 -12.31
CA ASN A 211 -10.62 -24.59 -10.97
C ASN A 211 -9.73 -23.35 -11.03
N VAL A 212 -8.73 -23.29 -11.93
CA VAL A 212 -7.89 -22.10 -12.10
C VAL A 212 -8.72 -20.92 -12.63
N TYR A 213 -9.66 -21.14 -13.56
CA TYR A 213 -10.59 -20.09 -13.99
C TYR A 213 -11.47 -19.58 -12.85
N ASN A 214 -11.90 -20.46 -11.93
CA ASN A 214 -12.60 -20.02 -10.73
C ASN A 214 -11.70 -19.12 -9.84
N ASP A 215 -10.47 -19.53 -9.61
CA ASP A 215 -9.53 -18.77 -8.77
C ASP A 215 -9.16 -17.42 -9.42
N LEU A 216 -9.02 -17.36 -10.76
CA LEU A 216 -8.86 -16.12 -11.52
C LEU A 216 -10.07 -15.19 -11.34
N GLY A 217 -11.27 -15.73 -11.50
CA GLY A 217 -12.50 -14.96 -11.29
C GLY A 217 -12.58 -14.41 -9.86
N ALA A 218 -12.18 -15.19 -8.85
CA ALA A 218 -12.16 -14.73 -7.45
C ALA A 218 -11.12 -13.60 -7.23
N ALA A 219 -9.94 -13.69 -7.85
CA ALA A 219 -8.95 -12.63 -7.77
C ALA A 219 -9.44 -11.33 -8.43
N TYR A 220 -10.06 -11.42 -9.62
CA TYR A 220 -10.67 -10.26 -10.28
C TYR A 220 -11.85 -9.67 -9.48
N GLN A 221 -12.65 -10.51 -8.83
CA GLN A 221 -13.73 -10.07 -7.95
C GLN A 221 -13.18 -9.28 -6.75
N ASN A 222 -12.10 -9.72 -6.14
CA ASN A 222 -11.44 -9.00 -5.05
C ASN A 222 -10.82 -7.65 -5.51
N MET A 223 -10.52 -7.53 -6.80
CA MET A 223 -10.10 -6.27 -7.43
C MET A 223 -11.29 -5.41 -7.90
N GLU A 224 -12.51 -5.76 -7.51
CA GLU A 224 -13.76 -5.10 -7.92
C GLU A 224 -14.02 -5.14 -9.44
N ASN A 225 -13.28 -5.95 -10.20
CA ASN A 225 -13.49 -6.16 -11.63
C ASN A 225 -14.49 -7.32 -11.87
N TYR A 226 -15.75 -7.07 -11.56
CA TYR A 226 -16.81 -8.07 -11.60
C TYR A 226 -17.15 -8.54 -13.03
N ALA A 227 -16.92 -7.71 -14.03
CA ALA A 227 -17.17 -8.10 -15.43
C ALA A 227 -16.17 -9.19 -15.89
N GLU A 228 -14.88 -8.99 -15.59
CA GLU A 228 -13.85 -9.98 -15.92
C GLU A 228 -14.00 -11.23 -15.03
N ALA A 229 -14.36 -11.07 -13.74
CA ALA A 229 -14.66 -12.19 -12.85
C ALA A 229 -15.75 -13.10 -13.42
N LEU A 230 -16.88 -12.53 -13.85
CA LEU A 230 -17.99 -13.29 -14.46
C LEU A 230 -17.55 -14.04 -15.72
N LYS A 231 -16.77 -13.40 -16.59
CA LYS A 231 -16.21 -14.01 -17.81
C LYS A 231 -15.32 -15.21 -17.47
N GLN A 232 -14.45 -15.10 -16.46
CA GLN A 232 -13.59 -16.21 -16.04
C GLN A 232 -14.42 -17.38 -15.47
N PHE A 233 -15.41 -17.12 -14.62
CA PHE A 233 -16.30 -18.15 -14.10
C PHE A 233 -17.08 -18.86 -15.21
N GLN A 234 -17.61 -18.11 -16.18
CA GLN A 234 -18.32 -18.67 -17.33
C GLN A 234 -17.40 -19.51 -18.23
N THR A 235 -16.13 -19.07 -18.41
CA THR A 235 -15.12 -19.83 -19.13
C THR A 235 -14.84 -21.16 -18.44
N GLY A 236 -14.70 -21.17 -17.11
CA GLY A 236 -14.55 -22.40 -16.33
C GLY A 236 -15.74 -23.34 -16.47
N LEU A 237 -16.97 -22.82 -16.45
CA LEU A 237 -18.19 -23.64 -16.69
C LEU A 237 -18.22 -24.23 -18.10
N SER A 238 -17.78 -23.47 -19.12
CA SER A 238 -17.72 -23.94 -20.50
C SER A 238 -16.71 -25.08 -20.70
N VAL A 239 -15.58 -25.02 -20.01
CA VAL A 239 -14.58 -26.10 -19.99
C VAL A 239 -15.22 -27.40 -19.46
N LEU A 240 -16.02 -27.32 -18.39
CA LEU A 240 -16.67 -28.47 -17.79
C LEU A 240 -17.82 -29.04 -18.67
N GLN A 241 -18.47 -28.21 -19.49
CA GLN A 241 -19.50 -28.67 -20.41
C GLN A 241 -18.99 -29.68 -21.47
N GLY A 242 -17.68 -29.59 -21.79
CA GLY A 242 -17.02 -30.54 -22.69
C GLY A 242 -16.79 -31.94 -22.09
N ILE A 243 -17.03 -32.12 -20.78
CA ILE A 243 -16.79 -33.39 -20.06
C ILE A 243 -18.06 -34.21 -20.01
N LYS A 244 -18.02 -35.41 -20.59
CA LYS A 244 -19.16 -36.37 -20.58
C LYS A 244 -19.26 -37.14 -19.27
N GLU A 245 -18.12 -37.39 -18.61
CA GLU A 245 -18.02 -38.15 -17.38
C GLU A 245 -18.34 -37.29 -16.14
N GLN A 246 -19.37 -37.70 -15.38
CA GLN A 246 -19.82 -36.97 -14.18
C GLN A 246 -19.11 -37.54 -12.92
N THR A 247 -17.85 -37.18 -12.71
CA THR A 247 -17.10 -37.57 -11.49
C THR A 247 -17.41 -36.61 -10.34
N SER A 248 -17.03 -37.03 -9.10
CA SER A 248 -17.12 -36.16 -7.92
C SER A 248 -16.34 -34.86 -8.10
N ASP A 249 -15.18 -34.86 -8.78
CA ASP A 249 -14.34 -33.68 -8.99
C ASP A 249 -14.95 -32.72 -10.02
N VAL A 250 -15.62 -33.26 -11.08
CA VAL A 250 -16.39 -32.42 -12.00
C VAL A 250 -17.58 -31.76 -11.29
N ALA A 251 -18.30 -32.50 -10.45
CA ALA A 251 -19.42 -31.98 -9.66
C ALA A 251 -18.96 -30.89 -8.67
N LYS A 252 -17.80 -31.06 -8.01
CA LYS A 252 -17.17 -30.04 -7.14
C LYS A 252 -16.84 -28.76 -7.91
N ALA A 253 -16.09 -28.87 -9.01
CA ALA A 253 -15.69 -27.71 -9.81
C ALA A 253 -16.92 -26.96 -10.34
N LYS A 254 -17.95 -27.68 -10.82
CA LYS A 254 -19.20 -27.08 -11.29
C LYS A 254 -19.95 -26.36 -10.17
N GLY A 255 -20.09 -26.99 -9.00
CA GLY A 255 -20.76 -26.38 -7.85
C GLY A 255 -20.03 -25.13 -7.35
N LEU A 256 -18.70 -25.14 -7.33
CA LEU A 256 -17.90 -23.99 -6.96
C LEU A 256 -18.10 -22.82 -7.94
N LEU A 257 -17.98 -23.06 -9.23
CA LEU A 257 -18.19 -22.05 -10.28
C LEU A 257 -19.62 -21.47 -10.26
N LEU A 258 -20.65 -22.30 -10.05
CA LEU A 258 -22.03 -21.83 -9.91
C LEU A 258 -22.20 -20.91 -8.70
N THR A 259 -21.54 -21.22 -7.58
CA THR A 259 -21.51 -20.37 -6.37
C THR A 259 -20.86 -19.03 -6.70
N SER A 260 -19.71 -19.04 -7.38
CA SER A 260 -18.99 -17.82 -7.77
C SER A 260 -19.79 -16.95 -8.76
N VAL A 261 -20.46 -17.54 -9.73
CA VAL A 261 -21.39 -16.81 -10.63
C VAL A 261 -22.52 -16.16 -9.84
N ALA A 262 -23.10 -16.85 -8.85
CA ALA A 262 -24.17 -16.31 -8.04
C ALA A 262 -23.74 -15.07 -7.24
N VAL A 263 -22.52 -15.06 -6.70
CA VAL A 263 -21.96 -13.89 -6.00
C VAL A 263 -21.92 -12.67 -6.92
N VAL A 264 -21.45 -12.83 -8.15
CA VAL A 264 -21.39 -11.71 -9.12
C VAL A 264 -22.79 -11.27 -9.56
N LEU A 265 -23.72 -12.20 -9.77
CA LEU A 265 -25.12 -11.86 -10.07
C LEU A 265 -25.77 -11.06 -8.94
N ALA A 266 -25.51 -11.44 -7.68
CA ALA A 266 -26.01 -10.72 -6.50
C ALA A 266 -25.41 -9.30 -6.43
N TYR A 267 -24.14 -9.13 -6.75
CA TYR A 267 -23.50 -7.81 -6.85
C TYR A 267 -24.20 -6.90 -7.87
N TYR A 268 -24.62 -7.44 -9.01
CA TYR A 268 -25.41 -6.69 -10.01
C TYR A 268 -26.90 -6.55 -9.65
N GLY A 269 -27.30 -6.89 -8.43
CA GLY A 269 -28.69 -6.80 -7.97
C GLY A 269 -29.63 -7.87 -8.55
N GLN A 270 -29.10 -8.87 -9.26
CA GLN A 270 -29.89 -9.96 -9.85
C GLN A 270 -30.11 -11.07 -8.82
N LEU A 271 -30.79 -10.75 -7.69
CA LEU A 271 -30.91 -11.63 -6.53
C LEU A 271 -31.64 -12.95 -6.81
N GLY A 272 -32.74 -12.93 -7.59
CA GLY A 272 -33.46 -14.13 -7.97
C GLY A 272 -32.63 -15.14 -8.79
N PRO A 273 -32.00 -14.71 -9.91
CA PRO A 273 -31.04 -15.54 -10.65
C PRO A 273 -29.85 -16.02 -9.78
N ALA A 274 -29.33 -15.17 -8.86
CA ALA A 274 -28.28 -15.56 -7.96
C ALA A 274 -28.68 -16.68 -7.02
N GLU A 275 -29.86 -16.58 -6.39
CA GLU A 275 -30.39 -17.62 -5.50
C GLU A 275 -30.60 -18.94 -6.26
N GLN A 276 -31.12 -18.87 -7.51
CA GLN A 276 -31.28 -20.05 -8.36
C GLN A 276 -29.93 -20.75 -8.58
N LYS A 277 -28.86 -20.00 -8.89
CA LYS A 277 -27.51 -20.56 -9.10
C LYS A 277 -26.94 -21.22 -7.83
N ILE A 278 -27.20 -20.68 -6.63
CA ILE A 278 -26.81 -21.33 -5.39
C ILE A 278 -27.57 -22.63 -5.15
N ARG A 279 -28.87 -22.65 -5.43
CA ARG A 279 -29.69 -23.89 -5.34
C ARG A 279 -29.21 -24.95 -6.33
N GLU A 280 -28.84 -24.55 -7.56
CA GLU A 280 -28.20 -25.43 -8.55
C GLU A 280 -26.86 -25.96 -8.01
N ALA A 281 -26.01 -25.10 -7.38
CA ALA A 281 -24.74 -25.51 -6.80
C ALA A 281 -24.93 -26.54 -5.67
N LEU A 282 -25.85 -26.29 -4.74
CA LEU A 282 -26.16 -27.21 -3.63
C LEU A 282 -26.70 -28.55 -4.10
N ALA A 283 -27.43 -28.59 -5.24
CA ALA A 283 -27.96 -29.81 -5.84
C ALA A 283 -26.87 -30.68 -6.49
N VAL A 284 -25.83 -30.07 -7.08
CA VAL A 284 -24.73 -30.81 -7.73
C VAL A 284 -23.56 -31.13 -6.79
N LEU A 285 -23.38 -30.38 -5.72
CA LEU A 285 -22.31 -30.61 -4.76
C LEU A 285 -22.53 -31.88 -3.96
N PRO A 286 -21.60 -32.86 -3.99
CA PRO A 286 -21.71 -34.10 -3.21
C PRO A 286 -21.82 -33.81 -1.70
N PRO A 287 -22.64 -34.59 -0.94
CA PRO A 287 -22.83 -34.36 0.50
C PRO A 287 -21.54 -34.42 1.34
N GLU A 288 -20.57 -35.22 0.91
CA GLU A 288 -19.26 -35.36 1.54
C GLU A 288 -18.34 -34.15 1.33
N ASN A 289 -18.65 -33.26 0.41
CA ASN A 289 -17.91 -32.03 0.14
C ASN A 289 -18.31 -30.90 1.08
N VAL A 290 -17.97 -31.09 2.35
CA VAL A 290 -18.35 -30.20 3.45
C VAL A 290 -17.97 -28.75 3.17
N ARG A 291 -16.73 -28.50 2.74
CA ARG A 291 -16.18 -27.17 2.47
C ARG A 291 -16.98 -26.38 1.41
N TYR A 292 -17.31 -27.01 0.28
CA TYR A 292 -17.96 -26.30 -0.82
C TYR A 292 -19.45 -26.08 -0.54
N ARG A 293 -20.12 -27.05 0.12
CA ARG A 293 -21.49 -26.85 0.59
C ARG A 293 -21.60 -25.75 1.63
N PHE A 294 -20.62 -25.68 2.54
CA PHE A 294 -20.49 -24.61 3.52
C PHE A 294 -20.40 -23.24 2.82
N SER A 295 -19.53 -23.08 1.84
CA SER A 295 -19.40 -21.85 1.04
C SER A 295 -20.70 -21.48 0.31
N ALA A 296 -21.41 -22.47 -0.25
CA ALA A 296 -22.68 -22.22 -0.89
C ALA A 296 -23.77 -21.77 0.10
N TYR A 297 -23.82 -22.32 1.32
CA TYR A 297 -24.73 -21.85 2.37
C TYR A 297 -24.43 -20.40 2.79
N THR A 298 -23.15 -20.07 2.95
CA THR A 298 -22.73 -18.69 3.28
C THR A 298 -23.19 -17.70 2.20
N CYS A 299 -22.96 -18.05 0.93
CA CYS A 299 -23.40 -17.24 -0.20
C CYS A 299 -24.94 -17.10 -0.27
N LEU A 300 -25.70 -18.18 0.01
CA LEU A 300 -27.16 -18.10 0.09
C LEU A 300 -27.62 -17.12 1.17
N ALA A 301 -27.00 -17.17 2.33
CA ALA A 301 -27.32 -16.25 3.42
C ALA A 301 -27.04 -14.78 3.03
N ASP A 302 -25.94 -14.50 2.32
CA ASP A 302 -25.63 -13.16 1.83
C ASP A 302 -26.64 -12.65 0.81
N ILE A 303 -27.11 -13.52 -0.11
CA ILE A 303 -28.19 -13.20 -1.06
C ILE A 303 -29.51 -12.92 -0.32
N GLN A 304 -29.84 -13.71 0.71
CA GLN A 304 -31.02 -13.50 1.54
C GLN A 304 -30.96 -12.16 2.28
N LYS A 305 -29.81 -11.79 2.83
CA LYS A 305 -29.60 -10.45 3.44
C LYS A 305 -29.83 -9.32 2.44
N GLN A 306 -29.26 -9.43 1.25
CA GLN A 306 -29.49 -8.45 0.18
C GLN A 306 -30.96 -8.37 -0.25
N SER A 307 -31.70 -9.48 -0.12
CA SER A 307 -33.17 -9.53 -0.36
C SER A 307 -33.99 -9.04 0.83
N ALA A 308 -33.35 -8.50 1.88
CA ALA A 308 -33.95 -8.09 3.15
C ALA A 308 -34.65 -9.24 3.92
N ASP A 309 -34.28 -10.51 3.68
CA ASP A 309 -34.65 -11.67 4.48
C ASP A 309 -33.59 -11.98 5.54
N ASP A 310 -33.40 -11.07 6.50
CA ASP A 310 -32.43 -11.22 7.58
C ASP A 310 -32.67 -12.45 8.44
N SER A 311 -33.94 -12.81 8.65
CA SER A 311 -34.34 -14.01 9.40
C SER A 311 -33.98 -15.29 8.67
N GLY A 312 -34.19 -15.34 7.35
CA GLY A 312 -33.77 -16.44 6.50
C GLY A 312 -32.24 -16.58 6.47
N ALA A 313 -31.54 -15.47 6.32
CA ALA A 313 -30.10 -15.42 6.34
C ALA A 313 -29.51 -15.98 7.64
N MET A 314 -30.01 -15.53 8.79
CA MET A 314 -29.56 -16.03 10.11
C MET A 314 -29.76 -17.54 10.22
N ARG A 315 -30.95 -18.06 9.84
CA ARG A 315 -31.21 -19.52 9.86
C ARG A 315 -30.26 -20.29 8.94
N THR A 316 -29.96 -19.76 7.78
CA THR A 316 -29.03 -20.38 6.81
C THR A 316 -27.60 -20.41 7.36
N LEU A 317 -27.13 -19.32 8.00
CA LEU A 317 -25.80 -19.23 8.62
C LEU A 317 -25.67 -20.21 9.81
N GLU A 318 -26.68 -20.28 10.70
CA GLU A 318 -26.69 -21.23 11.81
C GLU A 318 -26.72 -22.69 11.31
N THR A 319 -27.45 -22.96 10.22
CA THR A 319 -27.45 -24.28 9.56
C THR A 319 -26.06 -24.62 9.03
N ALA A 320 -25.36 -23.66 8.42
CA ALA A 320 -24.01 -23.84 7.91
C ALA A 320 -23.01 -24.11 9.06
N LEU A 321 -23.14 -23.41 10.18
CA LEU A 321 -22.30 -23.61 11.37
C LEU A 321 -22.52 -24.99 11.99
N ALA A 322 -23.76 -25.39 12.21
CA ALA A 322 -24.11 -26.71 12.72
C ALA A 322 -23.64 -27.83 11.78
N PHE A 323 -23.71 -27.61 10.45
CA PHE A 323 -23.20 -28.53 9.45
C PHE A 323 -21.66 -28.66 9.52
N ALA A 324 -20.94 -27.55 9.70
CA ALA A 324 -19.48 -27.56 9.86
C ALA A 324 -19.06 -28.28 11.16
N ASP A 325 -19.71 -27.97 12.29
CA ASP A 325 -19.39 -28.55 13.59
C ASP A 325 -19.68 -30.06 13.63
N SER A 326 -20.78 -30.53 13.04
CA SER A 326 -21.09 -31.96 12.92
C SER A 326 -20.12 -32.75 12.05
N ASN A 327 -19.31 -32.09 11.23
CA ASN A 327 -18.31 -32.68 10.34
C ASN A 327 -16.86 -32.35 10.77
N ALA A 328 -16.64 -31.74 11.91
CA ALA A 328 -15.33 -31.22 12.36
C ALA A 328 -14.23 -32.30 12.42
N ASN A 329 -14.61 -33.55 12.74
CA ASN A 329 -13.68 -34.69 12.88
C ASN A 329 -13.46 -35.50 11.60
N LYS A 330 -14.04 -35.09 10.46
CA LYS A 330 -13.86 -35.76 9.17
C LYS A 330 -12.63 -35.25 8.45
N GLU A 331 -12.03 -36.08 7.63
CA GLU A 331 -10.88 -35.69 6.78
C GLU A 331 -11.25 -34.55 5.81
N SER A 332 -12.53 -34.44 5.44
CA SER A 332 -13.11 -33.35 4.62
C SER A 332 -13.62 -32.17 5.44
N SER A 333 -13.25 -32.02 6.72
CA SER A 333 -13.69 -30.93 7.58
C SER A 333 -13.36 -29.54 6.99
N VAL A 334 -14.17 -28.54 7.37
CA VAL A 334 -13.89 -27.14 7.04
C VAL A 334 -12.69 -26.67 7.89
N GLU A 335 -11.78 -25.95 7.27
CA GLU A 335 -10.65 -25.32 8.00
C GLU A 335 -11.19 -24.38 9.09
N THR A 336 -10.57 -24.37 10.26
CA THR A 336 -11.00 -23.56 11.43
C THR A 336 -11.25 -22.10 11.04
N ARG A 337 -10.36 -21.54 10.20
CA ARG A 337 -10.48 -20.19 9.67
C ARG A 337 -11.79 -19.93 8.93
N GLU A 338 -12.23 -20.85 8.10
CA GLU A 338 -13.48 -20.68 7.31
C GLU A 338 -14.71 -20.76 8.24
N VAL A 339 -14.65 -21.60 9.28
CA VAL A 339 -15.68 -21.63 10.33
C VAL A 339 -15.69 -20.33 11.12
N VAL A 340 -14.51 -19.79 11.44
CA VAL A 340 -14.38 -18.49 12.15
C VAL A 340 -14.96 -17.35 11.32
N LYS A 341 -14.71 -17.31 10.02
CA LYS A 341 -15.34 -16.33 9.12
C LYS A 341 -16.86 -16.39 9.17
N LEU A 342 -17.43 -17.62 9.17
CA LEU A 342 -18.87 -17.80 9.32
C LEU A 342 -19.36 -17.28 10.68
N VAL A 343 -18.66 -17.60 11.77
CA VAL A 343 -19.01 -17.13 13.11
C VAL A 343 -18.95 -15.60 13.16
N ASN A 344 -17.93 -14.98 12.54
CA ASN A 344 -17.85 -13.52 12.37
C ASN A 344 -19.05 -12.98 11.56
N THR A 345 -19.43 -13.65 10.46
CA THR A 345 -20.59 -13.26 9.64
C THR A 345 -21.90 -13.33 10.44
N ILE A 346 -22.11 -14.38 11.26
CA ILE A 346 -23.24 -14.47 12.20
C ILE A 346 -23.22 -13.28 13.19
N GLY A 347 -22.07 -12.99 13.75
CA GLY A 347 -21.90 -11.87 14.68
C GLY A 347 -22.19 -10.52 14.01
N TRP A 348 -21.71 -10.27 12.81
CA TRP A 348 -22.02 -9.05 12.06
C TRP A 348 -23.51 -8.95 11.69
N THR A 349 -24.14 -10.08 11.37
CA THR A 349 -25.59 -10.13 11.12
C THR A 349 -26.37 -9.78 12.39
N ALA A 350 -25.95 -10.28 13.54
CA ALA A 350 -26.53 -9.92 14.83
C ALA A 350 -26.31 -8.41 15.15
N CYS A 351 -25.14 -7.85 14.85
CA CYS A 351 -24.89 -6.41 14.95
C CYS A 351 -25.87 -5.59 14.11
N ALA A 352 -26.12 -6.00 12.86
CA ALA A 352 -27.07 -5.33 11.98
C ALA A 352 -28.51 -5.37 12.51
N GLN A 353 -28.86 -6.42 13.28
CA GLN A 353 -30.12 -6.56 13.98
C GLN A 353 -30.16 -5.88 15.38
N ASN A 354 -29.10 -5.14 15.74
CA ASN A 354 -28.90 -4.51 17.04
C ASN A 354 -28.79 -5.51 18.22
N ASP A 355 -28.56 -6.81 17.95
CA ASP A 355 -28.24 -7.79 18.99
C ASP A 355 -26.74 -7.84 19.29
N TYR A 356 -26.28 -6.82 20.00
CA TYR A 356 -24.86 -6.64 20.31
C TYR A 356 -24.33 -7.67 21.32
N HIS A 357 -25.21 -8.28 22.14
CA HIS A 357 -24.81 -9.35 23.05
C HIS A 357 -24.48 -10.64 22.27
N THR A 358 -25.28 -10.99 21.29
CA THR A 358 -24.98 -12.12 20.40
C THR A 358 -23.73 -11.84 19.57
N ALA A 359 -23.56 -10.64 19.03
CA ALA A 359 -22.36 -10.22 18.31
C ALA A 359 -21.09 -10.38 19.17
N LEU A 360 -21.12 -9.92 20.42
CA LEU A 360 -20.02 -10.06 21.38
C LEU A 360 -19.70 -11.53 21.66
N ARG A 361 -20.73 -12.35 21.90
CA ARG A 361 -20.57 -13.80 22.13
C ARG A 361 -19.93 -14.49 20.92
N ARG A 362 -20.40 -14.21 19.70
CA ARG A 362 -19.87 -14.80 18.47
C ARG A 362 -18.43 -14.35 18.19
N SER A 363 -18.09 -13.09 18.42
CA SER A 363 -16.70 -12.63 18.28
C SER A 363 -15.76 -13.34 19.27
N GLN A 364 -16.20 -13.57 20.52
CA GLN A 364 -15.41 -14.30 21.50
C GLN A 364 -15.29 -15.80 21.14
N GLU A 365 -16.36 -16.41 20.62
CA GLU A 365 -16.34 -17.77 20.08
C GLU A 365 -15.34 -17.88 18.94
N ALA A 366 -15.29 -16.91 18.01
CA ALA A 366 -14.34 -16.85 16.92
C ALA A 366 -12.89 -16.81 17.45
N LEU A 367 -12.61 -15.94 18.43
CA LEU A 367 -11.29 -15.86 19.06
C LEU A 367 -10.91 -17.15 19.81
N HIS A 368 -11.86 -17.78 20.51
CA HIS A 368 -11.63 -19.06 21.18
C HIS A 368 -11.27 -20.18 20.19
N ARG A 369 -11.95 -20.26 19.04
CA ARG A 369 -11.69 -21.26 18.01
C ARG A 369 -10.27 -21.11 17.42
N LEU A 370 -9.76 -19.89 17.32
CA LEU A 370 -8.40 -19.59 16.85
C LEU A 370 -7.35 -19.73 17.96
N PHE A 371 -7.72 -19.38 19.18
CA PHE A 371 -6.85 -19.38 20.37
C PHE A 371 -7.53 -20.14 21.52
N PRO A 372 -7.38 -21.48 21.56
CA PRO A 372 -8.07 -22.29 22.58
C PRO A 372 -7.72 -21.94 24.03
N ASN A 373 -6.62 -21.22 24.26
CA ASN A 373 -6.22 -20.73 25.57
C ASN A 373 -7.09 -19.56 26.07
N ILE A 374 -7.92 -18.94 25.20
CA ILE A 374 -8.88 -17.89 25.54
C ILE A 374 -10.21 -18.58 25.79
N ALA A 375 -10.84 -18.35 26.96
CA ALA A 375 -12.15 -18.96 27.24
C ALA A 375 -13.25 -18.33 26.37
N ALA A 376 -14.19 -19.14 25.89
CA ALA A 376 -15.27 -18.72 25.00
C ALA A 376 -16.25 -17.72 25.65
N ASP A 377 -16.36 -17.72 26.99
CA ASP A 377 -17.21 -16.83 27.80
C ASP A 377 -16.43 -15.66 28.44
N ALA A 378 -15.10 -15.60 28.25
CA ALA A 378 -14.25 -14.55 28.83
C ALA A 378 -14.22 -13.29 27.97
N TYR A 379 -15.32 -12.57 27.87
CA TYR A 379 -15.45 -11.39 26.97
C TYR A 379 -14.45 -10.28 27.21
N THR A 380 -13.80 -10.23 28.38
CA THR A 380 -12.74 -9.26 28.71
C THR A 380 -11.36 -9.67 28.18
N GLN A 381 -11.19 -10.92 27.73
CA GLN A 381 -9.90 -11.41 27.23
C GLN A 381 -9.73 -11.14 25.73
N ASN A 382 -8.60 -10.58 25.36
CA ASN A 382 -8.11 -10.51 23.98
C ASN A 382 -6.88 -11.42 23.83
N PRO A 383 -6.56 -11.89 22.60
CA PRO A 383 -5.32 -12.63 22.36
C PRO A 383 -4.10 -11.73 22.60
N ASP A 384 -3.00 -12.33 23.06
CA ASP A 384 -1.72 -11.64 23.15
C ASP A 384 -1.21 -11.35 21.72
N PRO A 385 -0.80 -10.11 21.41
CA PRO A 385 -0.31 -9.75 20.09
C PRO A 385 0.84 -10.63 19.59
N SER A 386 1.66 -11.18 20.50
CA SER A 386 2.79 -12.04 20.16
C SER A 386 2.38 -13.45 19.67
N TRP A 387 1.13 -13.86 19.89
CA TRP A 387 0.61 -15.16 19.46
C TRP A 387 0.03 -15.13 18.04
N ILE A 388 -0.09 -13.93 17.45
CA ILE A 388 -0.91 -13.74 16.26
C ILE A 388 -0.01 -13.55 15.04
N ASP A 389 0.00 -14.53 14.14
CA ASP A 389 0.43 -14.28 12.76
C ASP A 389 -0.57 -13.31 12.09
N PRO A 390 -0.13 -12.38 11.23
CA PRO A 390 -1.02 -11.49 10.50
C PRO A 390 -2.08 -12.28 9.72
N GLU A 391 -3.34 -12.22 10.17
CA GLU A 391 -4.42 -13.05 9.63
C GLU A 391 -5.76 -12.32 9.66
N ASN A 392 -6.46 -12.31 8.51
CA ASN A 392 -7.70 -11.55 8.33
C ASN A 392 -8.84 -12.00 9.26
N ALA A 393 -8.99 -13.30 9.52
CA ALA A 393 -10.10 -13.79 10.35
C ALA A 393 -9.96 -13.36 11.82
N VAL A 394 -8.72 -13.23 12.31
CA VAL A 394 -8.43 -12.68 13.65
C VAL A 394 -8.77 -11.19 13.70
N ALA A 395 -8.32 -10.44 12.68
CA ALA A 395 -8.60 -9.01 12.58
C ALA A 395 -10.12 -8.73 12.53
N GLU A 396 -10.88 -9.53 11.76
CA GLU A 396 -12.34 -9.44 11.69
C GLU A 396 -13.03 -9.78 13.02
N ALA A 397 -12.55 -10.81 13.75
CA ALA A 397 -13.10 -11.16 15.06
C ALA A 397 -12.88 -10.05 16.09
N LEU A 398 -11.69 -9.44 16.09
CA LEU A 398 -11.39 -8.28 16.94
C LEU A 398 -12.18 -7.04 16.53
N ASP A 399 -12.38 -6.83 15.22
CA ASP A 399 -13.19 -5.74 14.70
C ASP A 399 -14.65 -5.87 15.16
N LEU A 400 -15.24 -7.06 14.99
CA LEU A 400 -16.60 -7.37 15.43
C LEU A 400 -16.74 -7.19 16.96
N LYS A 401 -15.78 -7.70 17.74
CA LYS A 401 -15.77 -7.54 19.19
C LYS A 401 -15.71 -6.07 19.61
N GLY A 402 -14.83 -5.30 18.98
CA GLY A 402 -14.70 -3.86 19.22
C GLY A 402 -15.97 -3.10 18.87
N GLU A 403 -16.67 -3.46 17.77
CA GLU A 403 -17.93 -2.86 17.36
C GLU A 403 -19.05 -3.21 18.37
N ALA A 404 -19.20 -4.49 18.70
CA ALA A 404 -20.22 -4.92 19.66
C ALA A 404 -20.07 -4.21 21.01
N LEU A 405 -18.85 -4.11 21.53
CA LEU A 405 -18.55 -3.38 22.78
C LEU A 405 -18.84 -1.88 22.68
N TRP A 406 -18.50 -1.26 21.55
CA TRP A 406 -18.82 0.15 21.29
C TRP A 406 -20.33 0.40 21.27
N GLN A 407 -21.10 -0.44 20.61
CA GLN A 407 -22.55 -0.34 20.53
C GLN A 407 -23.21 -0.61 21.89
N LEU A 408 -22.69 -1.56 22.67
CA LEU A 408 -23.12 -1.78 24.05
C LEU A 408 -22.86 -0.55 24.93
N TYR A 409 -21.71 0.10 24.78
CA TYR A 409 -21.46 1.38 25.46
C TYR A 409 -22.45 2.45 25.04
N GLN A 410 -22.76 2.58 23.76
CA GLN A 410 -23.75 3.56 23.28
C GLN A 410 -25.15 3.30 23.85
N SER A 411 -25.49 2.03 24.11
CA SER A 411 -26.79 1.64 24.61
C SER A 411 -26.94 1.84 26.14
N ASN A 412 -25.89 1.59 26.93
CA ASN A 412 -25.96 1.55 28.38
C ASN A 412 -24.94 2.41 29.12
N SER A 413 -24.06 3.12 28.40
CA SER A 413 -23.04 4.03 28.94
C SER A 413 -22.09 3.41 29.97
N THR A 414 -21.90 2.06 29.94
CA THR A 414 -21.03 1.34 30.87
C THR A 414 -19.55 1.63 30.56
N PRO A 415 -18.77 2.27 31.47
CA PRO A 415 -17.38 2.65 31.19
C PRO A 415 -16.48 1.45 30.84
N ALA A 416 -16.69 0.29 31.44
CA ALA A 416 -15.93 -0.92 31.16
C ALA A 416 -16.07 -1.37 29.68
N HIS A 417 -17.24 -1.18 29.05
CA HIS A 417 -17.43 -1.46 27.65
C HIS A 417 -16.62 -0.49 26.77
N LEU A 418 -16.55 0.80 27.14
CA LEU A 418 -15.77 1.80 26.43
C LEU A 418 -14.26 1.50 26.49
N ASP A 419 -13.79 1.09 27.68
CA ASP A 419 -12.37 0.77 27.86
C ASP A 419 -11.97 -0.46 27.07
N LEU A 420 -12.75 -1.52 27.17
CA LEU A 420 -12.48 -2.76 26.42
C LEU A 420 -12.66 -2.58 24.90
N ALA A 421 -13.66 -1.76 24.46
CA ALA A 421 -13.81 -1.40 23.05
C ALA A 421 -12.55 -0.72 22.52
N GLY A 422 -11.96 0.20 23.32
CA GLY A 422 -10.72 0.90 22.94
C GLY A 422 -9.52 -0.05 22.83
N GLU A 423 -9.33 -0.94 23.80
CA GLU A 423 -8.26 -1.94 23.79
C GLU A 423 -8.41 -2.90 22.61
N THR A 424 -9.60 -3.46 22.42
CA THR A 424 -9.88 -4.41 21.33
C THR A 424 -9.74 -3.77 19.95
N THR A 425 -10.27 -2.54 19.77
CA THR A 425 -10.12 -1.81 18.49
C THR A 425 -8.65 -1.46 18.25
N GLY A 426 -7.88 -1.10 19.29
CA GLY A 426 -6.45 -0.84 19.17
C GLY A 426 -5.67 -2.05 18.69
N LEU A 427 -5.99 -3.24 19.20
CA LEU A 427 -5.40 -4.50 18.77
C LEU A 427 -5.80 -4.85 17.31
N ALA A 428 -7.06 -4.62 16.93
CA ALA A 428 -7.53 -4.80 15.56
C ALA A 428 -6.77 -3.88 14.59
N VAL A 429 -6.57 -2.60 14.95
CA VAL A 429 -5.76 -1.66 14.15
C VAL A 429 -4.34 -2.18 13.96
N GLN A 430 -3.68 -2.59 15.04
CA GLN A 430 -2.31 -3.13 14.96
C GLN A 430 -2.23 -4.36 14.05
N MET A 431 -3.20 -5.27 14.15
CA MET A 431 -3.26 -6.47 13.32
C MET A 431 -3.40 -6.13 11.83
N MET A 432 -4.25 -5.18 11.50
CA MET A 432 -4.45 -4.75 10.11
C MET A 432 -3.26 -3.97 9.56
N GLU A 433 -2.52 -3.23 10.40
CA GLU A 433 -1.25 -2.61 10.02
C GLU A 433 -0.20 -3.69 9.69
N ASN A 434 -0.08 -4.72 10.52
CA ASN A 434 0.81 -5.85 10.26
C ASN A 434 0.47 -6.57 8.94
N LEU A 435 -0.84 -6.77 8.65
CA LEU A 435 -1.31 -7.34 7.38
C LEU A 435 -0.96 -6.45 6.18
N ARG A 436 -1.17 -5.13 6.29
CA ARG A 436 -0.79 -4.17 5.25
C ARG A 436 0.72 -4.23 4.98
N ASP A 437 1.53 -4.23 6.04
CA ASP A 437 2.99 -4.18 5.93
C ASP A 437 3.56 -5.51 5.40
N ALA A 438 2.85 -6.61 5.60
CA ALA A 438 3.16 -7.91 5.00
C ALA A 438 2.84 -7.99 3.49
N ALA A 439 1.94 -7.13 2.96
CA ALA A 439 1.62 -7.09 1.54
C ALA A 439 2.82 -6.55 0.72
N VAL A 440 3.06 -7.15 -0.45
CA VAL A 440 4.20 -6.79 -1.32
C VAL A 440 3.87 -5.61 -2.22
N TYR A 441 2.64 -5.58 -2.76
CA TYR A 441 2.22 -4.58 -3.76
C TYR A 441 1.61 -3.34 -3.13
N GLU A 442 1.97 -2.17 -3.69
CA GLU A 442 1.45 -0.88 -3.23
C GLU A 442 -0.08 -0.79 -3.40
N SER A 443 -0.63 -1.35 -4.49
CA SER A 443 -2.08 -1.43 -4.70
C SER A 443 -2.78 -2.22 -3.59
N SER A 444 -2.24 -3.37 -3.21
CA SER A 444 -2.76 -4.18 -2.11
C SER A 444 -2.64 -3.48 -0.75
N LYS A 445 -1.54 -2.78 -0.51
CA LYS A 445 -1.35 -1.94 0.68
C LYS A 445 -2.37 -0.80 0.72
N LEU A 446 -2.59 -0.13 -0.41
CA LEU A 446 -3.56 0.96 -0.55
C LEU A 446 -4.99 0.45 -0.28
N HIS A 447 -5.37 -0.68 -0.88
CA HIS A 447 -6.67 -1.31 -0.64
C HIS A 447 -6.87 -1.66 0.84
N SER A 448 -5.88 -2.30 1.46
CA SER A 448 -5.89 -2.60 2.90
C SER A 448 -6.04 -1.33 3.75
N THR A 449 -5.31 -0.26 3.43
CA THR A 449 -5.41 1.02 4.15
C THR A 449 -6.83 1.59 4.09
N GLN A 450 -7.49 1.50 2.93
CA GLN A 450 -8.86 1.99 2.75
C GLN A 450 -9.88 1.14 3.52
N GLN A 451 -9.77 -0.18 3.46
CA GLN A 451 -10.65 -1.10 4.22
C GLN A 451 -10.54 -0.92 5.72
N ASN A 452 -9.33 -0.63 6.22
CA ASN A 452 -9.06 -0.47 7.64
C ASN A 452 -9.58 0.84 8.22
N ARG A 453 -10.03 1.77 7.37
CA ARG A 453 -10.51 3.09 7.80
C ARG A 453 -11.62 3.02 8.86
N ARG A 454 -12.51 2.03 8.79
CA ARG A 454 -13.59 1.82 9.78
C ARG A 454 -13.07 1.62 11.20
N LEU A 455 -11.92 0.96 11.38
CA LEU A 455 -11.30 0.77 12.70
C LEU A 455 -10.81 2.10 13.28
N PHE A 456 -10.16 2.92 12.45
CA PHE A 456 -9.74 4.26 12.84
C PHE A 456 -10.94 5.16 13.14
N ASN A 457 -12.03 5.08 12.34
CA ASN A 457 -13.29 5.78 12.60
C ASN A 457 -13.83 5.44 14.00
N ARG A 458 -13.93 4.15 14.33
CA ARG A 458 -14.37 3.68 15.65
C ARG A 458 -13.43 4.17 16.76
N MET A 459 -12.12 4.06 16.58
CA MET A 459 -11.15 4.53 17.56
C MET A 459 -11.33 6.03 17.85
N MET A 460 -11.53 6.86 16.82
CA MET A 460 -11.78 8.28 16.99
C MET A 460 -13.08 8.56 17.77
N ARG A 461 -14.16 7.78 17.53
CA ARG A 461 -15.42 7.87 18.30
C ARG A 461 -15.20 7.50 19.76
N ILE A 462 -14.49 6.39 20.04
CA ILE A 462 -14.15 5.92 21.39
C ILE A 462 -13.34 6.96 22.15
N LEU A 463 -12.28 7.47 21.54
CA LEU A 463 -11.42 8.48 22.15
C LEU A 463 -12.18 9.79 22.44
N TYR A 464 -13.08 10.19 21.53
CA TYR A 464 -13.92 11.38 21.74
C TYR A 464 -14.91 11.18 22.93
N ALA A 465 -15.47 9.97 23.08
CA ALA A 465 -16.29 9.62 24.23
C ALA A 465 -15.46 9.61 25.53
N ARG A 466 -14.23 9.09 25.50
CA ARG A 466 -13.30 9.13 26.65
C ARG A 466 -12.95 10.57 27.07
N GLN A 467 -12.73 11.47 26.12
CA GLN A 467 -12.51 12.88 26.40
C GLN A 467 -13.70 13.49 27.16
N ALA A 468 -14.93 13.17 26.72
CA ALA A 468 -16.14 13.62 27.40
C ALA A 468 -16.25 13.06 28.83
N GLY A 469 -15.71 11.86 29.08
CA GLY A 469 -15.56 11.25 30.41
C GLY A 469 -14.38 11.77 31.24
N GLY A 470 -13.63 12.78 30.76
CA GLY A 470 -12.55 13.43 31.50
C GLY A 470 -11.14 12.91 31.23
N ASP A 471 -10.97 12.03 30.24
CA ASP A 471 -9.64 11.55 29.80
C ASP A 471 -8.85 12.66 29.13
N ARG A 472 -7.87 13.23 29.84
CA ARG A 472 -7.04 14.35 29.37
C ARG A 472 -6.07 13.96 28.24
N GLN A 473 -5.74 12.66 28.09
CA GLN A 473 -4.82 12.17 27.06
C GLN A 473 -5.55 11.76 25.77
N ALA A 474 -6.88 11.77 25.75
CA ALA A 474 -7.67 11.33 24.62
C ALA A 474 -7.33 12.12 23.33
N ALA A 475 -7.11 13.43 23.42
CA ALA A 475 -6.75 14.27 22.29
C ALA A 475 -5.36 13.95 21.71
N GLU A 476 -4.37 13.65 22.57
CA GLU A 476 -3.02 13.25 22.15
C GLU A 476 -3.05 11.88 21.48
N ARG A 477 -3.82 10.93 22.04
CA ARG A 477 -4.02 9.62 21.42
C ARG A 477 -4.77 9.73 20.09
N ALA A 478 -5.78 10.58 19.98
CA ALA A 478 -6.50 10.83 18.75
C ALA A 478 -5.56 11.39 17.67
N PHE A 479 -4.66 12.31 18.03
CA PHE A 479 -3.63 12.82 17.13
C PHE A 479 -2.72 11.68 16.62
N ALA A 480 -2.23 10.82 17.52
CA ALA A 480 -1.39 9.68 17.15
C ALA A 480 -2.11 8.69 16.21
N TYR A 481 -3.38 8.37 16.46
CA TYR A 481 -4.16 7.51 15.54
C TYR A 481 -4.45 8.20 14.20
N SER A 482 -4.69 9.51 14.17
CA SER A 482 -4.81 10.26 12.92
C SER A 482 -3.51 10.18 12.12
N GLU A 483 -2.34 10.34 12.76
CA GLU A 483 -1.04 10.24 12.10
C GLU A 483 -0.74 8.84 11.57
N ARG A 484 -1.09 7.78 12.31
CA ARG A 484 -0.96 6.38 11.85
C ARG A 484 -1.81 6.06 10.61
N SER A 485 -2.84 6.85 10.36
CA SER A 485 -3.74 6.66 9.20
C SER A 485 -3.38 7.53 8.00
N LYS A 486 -2.28 8.32 8.04
CA LYS A 486 -1.97 9.33 7.00
C LYS A 486 -0.63 9.14 6.35
N ALA A 487 -0.61 9.21 5.01
CA ALA A 487 0.58 9.19 4.15
C ALA A 487 1.54 8.02 4.48
N VAL A 488 0.99 6.88 4.86
CA VAL A 488 1.76 5.73 5.34
C VAL A 488 2.61 5.15 4.22
N LEU A 489 2.03 4.94 3.04
CA LEU A 489 2.74 4.35 1.89
C LEU A 489 3.83 5.27 1.37
N LEU A 490 3.56 6.59 1.33
CA LEU A 490 4.57 7.58 0.97
C LEU A 490 5.73 7.58 1.97
N GLY A 491 5.42 7.50 3.27
CA GLY A 491 6.42 7.42 4.35
C GLY A 491 7.28 6.17 4.25
N GLN A 492 6.68 5.00 4.04
CA GLN A 492 7.38 3.72 3.86
C GLN A 492 8.35 3.77 2.67
N LYS A 493 7.89 4.28 1.52
CA LYS A 493 8.74 4.44 0.35
C LYS A 493 9.95 5.33 0.63
N LEU A 494 9.74 6.51 1.19
CA LEU A 494 10.82 7.45 1.49
C LEU A 494 11.79 6.90 2.53
N ALA A 495 11.29 6.14 3.52
CA ALA A 495 12.13 5.49 4.52
C ALA A 495 13.01 4.39 3.90
N ALA A 496 12.45 3.58 3.00
CA ALA A 496 13.20 2.56 2.26
C ALA A 496 14.29 3.20 1.37
N ASP A 497 13.95 4.24 0.61
CA ASP A 497 14.91 4.96 -0.25
C ASP A 497 16.02 5.62 0.58
N ALA A 498 15.70 6.19 1.74
CA ALA A 498 16.70 6.77 2.65
C ALA A 498 17.60 5.70 3.28
N ALA A 499 17.09 4.53 3.59
CA ALA A 499 17.87 3.40 4.09
C ALA A 499 18.87 2.91 3.04
N LEU A 500 18.43 2.75 1.79
CA LEU A 500 19.27 2.39 0.65
C LEU A 500 20.35 3.45 0.37
N ALA A 501 20.00 4.73 0.45
CA ALA A 501 20.95 5.82 0.23
C ALA A 501 22.06 5.88 1.29
N LYS A 502 21.76 5.50 2.54
CA LYS A 502 22.71 5.45 3.65
C LYS A 502 23.60 4.20 3.65
N ALA A 503 23.14 3.13 3.04
CA ALA A 503 23.85 1.87 3.00
C ALA A 503 25.11 1.96 2.14
N THR A 504 26.20 1.32 2.57
CA THR A 504 27.41 1.18 1.78
C THR A 504 27.24 0.02 0.81
N LEU A 505 26.56 0.26 -0.31
CA LEU A 505 26.32 -0.73 -1.35
C LEU A 505 27.35 -0.64 -2.47
N PRO A 506 27.75 -1.77 -3.08
CA PRO A 506 28.49 -1.77 -4.33
C PRO A 506 27.71 -1.03 -5.44
N ASP A 507 28.42 -0.26 -6.25
CA ASP A 507 27.82 0.49 -7.35
C ASP A 507 27.06 -0.42 -8.33
N SER A 508 27.51 -1.66 -8.53
CA SER A 508 26.83 -2.64 -9.37
C SER A 508 25.43 -3.02 -8.87
N LEU A 509 25.22 -3.11 -7.56
CA LEU A 509 23.90 -3.41 -6.99
C LEU A 509 22.96 -2.20 -7.06
N ARG A 510 23.51 -0.98 -6.84
CA ARG A 510 22.74 0.26 -7.05
C ARG A 510 22.31 0.40 -8.50
N GLN A 511 23.23 0.17 -9.44
CA GLN A 511 22.91 0.24 -10.86
C GLN A 511 21.89 -0.83 -11.27
N ARG A 512 22.00 -2.05 -10.73
CA ARG A 512 21.02 -3.12 -10.99
C ARG A 512 19.61 -2.75 -10.54
N GLU A 513 19.46 -2.09 -9.37
CA GLU A 513 18.16 -1.62 -8.89
C GLU A 513 17.58 -0.56 -9.83
N ILE A 514 18.39 0.40 -10.27
CA ILE A 514 18.01 1.43 -11.24
C ILE A 514 17.56 0.79 -12.55
N ASP A 515 18.37 -0.10 -13.11
CA ASP A 515 18.08 -0.76 -14.38
C ASP A 515 16.78 -1.57 -14.34
N LEU A 516 16.51 -2.26 -13.22
CA LEU A 516 15.25 -3.02 -13.03
C LEU A 516 14.03 -2.10 -12.91
N LYS A 517 14.15 -0.97 -12.21
CA LYS A 517 13.08 0.03 -12.09
C LYS A 517 12.78 0.68 -13.44
N GLU A 518 13.78 1.01 -14.23
CA GLU A 518 13.62 1.57 -15.58
C GLU A 518 12.96 0.57 -16.54
N GLN A 519 13.39 -0.69 -16.54
CA GLN A 519 12.78 -1.74 -17.33
C GLN A 519 11.31 -1.96 -16.94
N TRP A 520 11.02 -1.95 -15.62
CA TRP A 520 9.65 -2.06 -15.11
C TRP A 520 8.76 -0.91 -15.59
N ALA A 521 9.25 0.33 -15.47
CA ALA A 521 8.51 1.52 -15.89
C ALA A 521 8.24 1.52 -17.41
N THR A 522 9.23 1.14 -18.21
CA THR A 522 9.09 1.02 -19.66
C THR A 522 8.03 0.00 -20.05
N LEU A 523 8.09 -1.18 -19.44
CA LEU A 523 7.16 -2.27 -19.74
C LEU A 523 5.73 -1.97 -19.26
N LYS A 524 5.59 -1.27 -18.14
CA LYS A 524 4.29 -0.79 -17.64
C LYS A 524 3.67 0.19 -18.63
N ASN A 525 4.46 1.10 -19.21
CA ASN A 525 4.00 2.02 -20.25
C ASN A 525 3.56 1.26 -21.52
N GLU A 526 4.34 0.28 -21.99
CA GLU A 526 3.98 -0.52 -23.15
C GLU A 526 2.65 -1.27 -22.99
N LEU A 527 2.42 -1.81 -21.80
CA LEU A 527 1.14 -2.49 -21.47
C LEU A 527 -0.02 -1.50 -21.46
N PHE A 528 0.18 -0.32 -20.88
CA PHE A 528 -0.83 0.73 -20.88
C PHE A 528 -1.17 1.22 -22.29
N GLU A 529 -0.18 1.46 -23.14
CA GLU A 529 -0.40 1.86 -24.54
C GLU A 529 -1.25 0.82 -25.29
N ARG A 530 -0.97 -0.48 -25.10
CA ARG A 530 -1.75 -1.55 -25.71
C ARG A 530 -3.19 -1.61 -25.19
N GLN A 531 -3.38 -1.36 -23.89
CA GLN A 531 -4.71 -1.28 -23.29
C GLN A 531 -5.51 -0.11 -23.90
N MET A 532 -4.86 1.04 -24.10
CA MET A 532 -5.47 2.22 -24.71
C MET A 532 -5.80 2.02 -26.19
N GLU A 533 -5.03 1.17 -26.91
CA GLU A 533 -5.31 0.78 -28.29
C GLU A 533 -6.47 -0.24 -28.43
N GLY A 534 -7.11 -0.64 -27.31
CA GLY A 534 -8.19 -1.65 -27.30
C GLY A 534 -7.69 -3.07 -27.65
N LYS A 535 -6.36 -3.30 -27.67
CA LYS A 535 -5.78 -4.62 -27.82
C LYS A 535 -5.84 -5.31 -26.45
N ALA A 536 -6.91 -6.09 -26.28
CA ALA A 536 -7.19 -6.79 -25.04
C ALA A 536 -6.04 -7.72 -24.60
N LEU A 537 -6.05 -8.13 -23.33
CA LEU A 537 -5.15 -9.12 -22.70
C LEU A 537 -5.00 -10.45 -23.45
N ASP A 538 -5.79 -10.69 -24.49
CA ASP A 538 -5.72 -11.86 -25.38
C ASP A 538 -4.64 -11.75 -26.48
N ASP A 539 -4.02 -10.58 -26.69
CA ASP A 539 -2.87 -10.43 -27.57
C ASP A 539 -1.66 -11.17 -26.96
N SER A 540 -1.03 -12.03 -27.74
CA SER A 540 0.15 -12.80 -27.34
C SER A 540 1.28 -11.92 -26.79
N THR A 541 1.41 -10.69 -27.33
CA THR A 541 2.43 -9.73 -26.87
C THR A 541 2.07 -9.12 -25.52
N ALA A 542 0.79 -8.84 -25.25
CA ALA A 542 0.35 -8.35 -23.94
C ALA A 542 0.58 -9.41 -22.86
N LYS A 543 0.33 -10.69 -23.17
CA LYS A 543 0.64 -11.83 -22.27
C LYS A 543 2.15 -11.91 -21.98
N VAL A 544 3.00 -11.82 -23.00
CA VAL A 544 4.46 -11.85 -22.84
C VAL A 544 4.94 -10.67 -22.01
N ASN A 545 4.42 -9.46 -22.25
CA ASN A 545 4.80 -8.27 -21.52
C ASN A 545 4.31 -8.33 -20.04
N SER A 546 3.13 -8.86 -19.78
CA SER A 546 2.64 -9.08 -18.40
C SER A 546 3.50 -10.09 -17.64
N GLN A 547 3.91 -11.19 -18.30
CA GLN A 547 4.84 -12.14 -17.71
C GLN A 547 6.22 -11.51 -17.44
N ARG A 548 6.73 -10.69 -18.37
CA ARG A 548 8.01 -10.01 -18.18
C ARG A 548 7.95 -8.98 -17.05
N LEU A 549 6.84 -8.27 -16.90
CA LEU A 549 6.61 -7.37 -15.78
C LEU A 549 6.68 -8.11 -14.43
N PHE A 550 6.03 -9.28 -14.38
CA PHE A 550 6.09 -10.18 -13.24
C PHE A 550 7.53 -10.61 -12.89
N TYR A 551 8.34 -11.01 -13.89
CA TYR A 551 9.74 -11.38 -13.63
C TYR A 551 10.56 -10.19 -13.13
N LEU A 552 10.36 -8.99 -13.65
CA LEU A 552 11.04 -7.78 -13.18
C LEU A 552 10.67 -7.43 -11.74
N GLU A 553 9.41 -7.56 -11.37
CA GLU A 553 8.95 -7.34 -10.00
C GLU A 553 9.58 -8.36 -9.03
N ASN A 554 9.67 -9.62 -9.44
CA ASN A 554 10.34 -10.66 -8.65
C ASN A 554 11.87 -10.44 -8.55
N GLU A 555 12.52 -10.00 -9.62
CA GLU A 555 13.94 -9.65 -9.57
C GLU A 555 14.20 -8.44 -8.64
N LEU A 556 13.35 -7.42 -8.67
CA LEU A 556 13.42 -6.29 -7.75
C LEU A 556 13.22 -6.74 -6.29
N ARG A 557 12.26 -7.64 -6.05
CA ARG A 557 12.03 -8.21 -4.72
C ARG A 557 13.24 -9.03 -4.25
N ALA A 558 13.71 -9.96 -5.07
CA ALA A 558 14.88 -10.77 -4.74
C ALA A 558 16.13 -9.93 -4.48
N LEU A 559 16.32 -8.84 -5.24
CA LEU A 559 17.38 -7.88 -4.99
C LEU A 559 17.21 -7.20 -3.62
N ARG A 560 16.00 -6.75 -3.27
CA ARG A 560 15.70 -6.13 -1.98
C ARG A 560 15.90 -7.10 -0.81
N GLU A 561 15.44 -8.35 -0.93
CA GLU A 561 15.68 -9.41 0.06
C GLU A 561 17.18 -9.67 0.22
N HIS A 562 17.93 -9.73 -0.88
CA HIS A 562 19.38 -9.87 -0.83
C HIS A 562 20.06 -8.67 -0.14
N LEU A 563 19.63 -7.44 -0.45
CA LEU A 563 20.13 -6.23 0.19
C LEU A 563 19.80 -6.22 1.70
N SER A 564 18.60 -6.64 2.06
CA SER A 564 18.19 -6.79 3.46
C SER A 564 19.05 -7.81 4.21
N ALA A 565 19.23 -9.00 3.64
CA ALA A 565 19.97 -10.08 4.28
C ALA A 565 21.49 -9.84 4.32
N ALA A 566 22.10 -9.38 3.21
CA ALA A 566 23.54 -9.25 3.09
C ALA A 566 24.10 -7.97 3.71
N TYR A 567 23.31 -6.89 3.72
CA TYR A 567 23.73 -5.56 4.19
C TYR A 567 22.97 -5.10 5.43
N HIS A 568 22.13 -5.96 6.04
CA HIS A 568 21.33 -5.69 7.23
C HIS A 568 20.45 -4.42 7.09
N ILE A 569 19.88 -4.22 5.90
CA ILE A 569 18.97 -3.11 5.60
C ILE A 569 17.54 -3.63 5.72
N GLU A 570 16.83 -3.29 6.78
CA GLU A 570 15.41 -3.66 6.92
C GLU A 570 14.54 -2.76 6.03
N LEU A 571 14.39 -3.12 4.73
CA LEU A 571 13.64 -2.32 3.76
C LEU A 571 12.12 -2.40 3.98
N ASP A 572 11.62 -3.55 4.43
CA ASP A 572 10.19 -3.81 4.56
C ASP A 572 9.61 -3.37 5.93
N LYS A 573 10.47 -3.10 6.91
CA LYS A 573 10.07 -2.67 8.27
C LYS A 573 10.37 -1.20 8.56
N GLN A 574 10.73 -0.41 7.55
CA GLN A 574 11.01 1.01 7.72
C GLN A 574 9.70 1.78 7.88
N GLU A 575 9.19 1.83 9.10
CA GLU A 575 8.07 2.71 9.45
C GLU A 575 8.59 4.11 9.78
N THR A 576 7.89 5.12 9.28
CA THR A 576 8.01 6.45 9.86
C THR A 576 7.24 6.44 11.20
N PRO A 577 7.91 6.55 12.35
CA PRO A 577 7.20 6.54 13.62
C PRO A 577 6.09 7.59 13.64
N ALA A 578 4.91 7.22 14.15
CA ALA A 578 3.82 8.17 14.27
C ALA A 578 4.24 9.36 15.13
N ALA A 579 4.08 10.58 14.60
CA ALA A 579 4.40 11.81 15.29
C ALA A 579 3.53 11.97 16.55
N THR A 580 4.15 12.42 17.63
CA THR A 580 3.44 12.81 18.85
C THR A 580 3.16 14.32 18.85
N VAL A 581 2.20 14.76 19.67
CA VAL A 581 1.96 16.19 19.90
C VAL A 581 3.25 16.90 20.34
N ALA A 582 4.04 16.26 21.21
CA ALA A 582 5.31 16.79 21.67
C ALA A 582 6.35 16.93 20.54
N ASP A 583 6.36 16.00 19.57
CA ASP A 583 7.25 16.14 18.42
C ASP A 583 6.86 17.33 17.55
N VAL A 584 5.56 17.50 17.29
CA VAL A 584 5.07 18.67 16.55
C VAL A 584 5.48 19.97 17.24
N GLN A 585 5.22 20.07 18.55
CA GLN A 585 5.55 21.28 19.33
C GLN A 585 7.04 21.61 19.35
N LYS A 586 7.89 20.59 19.49
CA LYS A 586 9.34 20.81 19.68
C LYS A 586 10.13 20.89 18.37
N LYS A 587 9.67 20.18 17.31
CA LYS A 587 10.48 19.98 16.11
C LYS A 587 9.88 20.58 14.84
N LEU A 588 8.54 20.79 14.78
CA LEU A 588 7.87 21.22 13.57
C LEU A 588 7.31 22.64 13.65
N LEU A 589 6.71 23.04 14.81
CA LEU A 589 6.08 24.33 14.95
C LEU A 589 7.07 25.49 14.96
N ARG A 590 6.77 26.49 14.16
CA ARG A 590 7.46 27.78 14.13
C ARG A 590 6.76 28.79 15.05
N PRO A 591 7.40 29.91 15.36
CA PRO A 591 6.75 30.96 16.15
C PRO A 591 5.43 31.44 15.52
N GLY A 592 4.33 31.33 16.27
CA GLY A 592 3.00 31.73 15.81
C GLY A 592 2.34 30.78 14.82
N GLU A 593 2.86 29.58 14.63
CA GLU A 593 2.26 28.53 13.80
C GLU A 593 1.33 27.65 14.61
N THR A 594 0.24 27.22 13.98
CA THR A 594 -0.67 26.20 14.46
C THR A 594 -0.74 25.06 13.44
N TRP A 595 -0.55 23.84 13.90
CA TRP A 595 -0.76 22.62 13.13
C TRP A 595 -2.19 22.19 13.28
N VAL A 596 -2.91 21.98 12.16
CA VAL A 596 -4.29 21.48 12.18
C VAL A 596 -4.37 20.21 11.36
N THR A 597 -4.73 19.10 11.98
CA THR A 597 -4.98 17.83 11.30
C THR A 597 -6.47 17.50 11.30
N TYR A 598 -6.95 17.02 10.16
CA TYR A 598 -8.34 16.64 9.94
C TYR A 598 -8.46 15.12 9.84
N PHE A 599 -9.52 14.57 10.37
CA PHE A 599 -9.84 13.16 10.23
C PHE A 599 -11.33 13.01 9.90
N THR A 600 -11.64 12.49 8.71
CA THR A 600 -13.02 12.35 8.21
C THR A 600 -13.56 10.96 8.53
N ASP A 601 -14.65 10.90 9.27
CA ASP A 601 -15.45 9.69 9.49
C ASP A 601 -16.68 9.75 8.58
N ARG A 602 -16.58 9.12 7.40
CA ARG A 602 -17.65 9.11 6.39
C ARG A 602 -18.89 8.37 6.89
N ASP A 603 -18.70 7.27 7.64
CA ASP A 603 -19.79 6.41 8.11
C ASP A 603 -20.77 7.16 9.00
N SER A 604 -20.27 8.14 9.77
CA SER A 604 -21.08 8.95 10.67
C SER A 604 -21.27 10.40 10.21
N SER A 605 -20.77 10.77 9.01
CA SER A 605 -20.77 12.17 8.51
C SER A 605 -20.16 13.13 9.53
N LEU A 606 -19.01 12.78 10.10
CA LEU A 606 -18.30 13.54 11.12
C LEU A 606 -16.90 13.92 10.65
N LEU A 607 -16.46 15.09 11.08
CA LEU A 607 -15.09 15.58 10.92
C LEU A 607 -14.50 15.84 12.30
N TYR A 608 -13.36 15.22 12.57
CA TYR A 608 -12.56 15.51 13.75
C TYR A 608 -11.45 16.48 13.35
N ILE A 609 -11.30 17.55 14.12
CA ILE A 609 -10.32 18.61 13.91
C ILE A 609 -9.44 18.68 15.12
N ILE A 610 -8.14 18.42 14.95
CA ILE A 610 -7.14 18.43 16.02
C ILE A 610 -6.14 19.53 15.72
N ALA A 611 -6.06 20.54 16.56
CA ALA A 611 -5.11 21.63 16.44
C ALA A 611 -4.05 21.53 17.54
N VAL A 612 -2.79 21.65 17.15
CA VAL A 612 -1.61 21.65 18.03
C VAL A 612 -0.89 22.99 17.89
N ASP A 613 -0.68 23.66 19.00
CA ASP A 613 0.18 24.84 19.09
C ASP A 613 1.15 24.73 20.29
N GLN A 614 1.93 25.74 20.56
CA GLN A 614 2.88 25.76 21.70
C GLN A 614 2.20 25.65 23.07
N LYS A 615 0.89 25.95 23.15
CA LYS A 615 0.11 25.91 24.40
C LYS A 615 -0.50 24.53 24.69
N GLY A 616 -0.62 23.68 23.67
CA GLY A 616 -1.20 22.33 23.82
C GLY A 616 -1.98 21.86 22.61
N VAL A 617 -2.82 20.85 22.83
CA VAL A 617 -3.69 20.25 21.81
C VAL A 617 -5.16 20.61 22.08
N ARG A 618 -5.89 20.95 21.03
CA ARG A 618 -7.33 21.16 21.03
C ARG A 618 -7.96 20.21 20.03
N TRP A 619 -9.06 19.61 20.43
CA TRP A 619 -9.77 18.65 19.62
C TRP A 619 -11.26 18.94 19.60
N LYS A 620 -11.86 18.97 18.42
CA LYS A 620 -13.28 19.24 18.19
C LYS A 620 -13.86 18.29 17.15
N ARG A 621 -15.15 18.06 17.21
CA ARG A 621 -15.92 17.25 16.26
C ARG A 621 -17.03 18.11 15.66
N GLN A 622 -17.18 18.04 14.35
CA GLN A 622 -18.17 18.76 13.58
C GLN A 622 -18.96 17.82 12.68
N ALA A 623 -20.20 18.18 12.35
CA ALA A 623 -20.93 17.54 11.28
C ALA A 623 -20.30 17.95 9.93
N TYR A 624 -20.07 16.97 9.06
CA TYR A 624 -19.43 17.20 7.76
C TYR A 624 -19.98 16.24 6.72
N ARG A 625 -20.46 16.78 5.60
CA ARG A 625 -20.96 15.99 4.48
C ARG A 625 -19.91 15.91 3.39
N GLU A 626 -19.75 14.73 2.82
CA GLU A 626 -18.93 14.53 1.62
C GLU A 626 -19.41 15.40 0.46
N ASN A 627 -18.49 15.76 -0.44
CA ASN A 627 -18.68 16.66 -1.58
C ASN A 627 -18.92 18.14 -1.22
N THR A 628 -18.90 18.53 0.06
CA THR A 628 -19.07 19.94 0.46
C THR A 628 -18.00 20.84 -0.16
N VAL A 629 -16.75 20.41 -0.14
CA VAL A 629 -15.61 21.13 -0.73
C VAL A 629 -15.69 21.12 -2.24
N ARG A 630 -16.00 19.98 -2.85
CA ARG A 630 -16.11 19.84 -4.31
C ARG A 630 -17.17 20.80 -4.86
N HIS A 631 -18.37 20.83 -4.29
CA HIS A 631 -19.42 21.75 -4.69
C HIS A 631 -19.03 23.23 -4.50
N PHE A 632 -18.27 23.55 -3.43
CA PHE A 632 -17.76 24.91 -3.25
C PHE A 632 -16.80 25.30 -4.36
N ILE A 633 -15.85 24.43 -4.73
CA ILE A 633 -14.85 24.69 -5.75
C ILE A 633 -15.51 24.84 -7.15
N GLU A 634 -16.51 24.03 -7.48
CA GLU A 634 -17.22 24.05 -8.76
C GLU A 634 -17.83 25.41 -9.09
N ASN A 635 -18.07 26.25 -8.09
CA ASN A 635 -18.61 27.60 -8.28
C ASN A 635 -17.64 28.60 -8.91
N PHE A 636 -16.33 28.32 -8.90
CA PHE A 636 -15.34 29.30 -9.39
C PHE A 636 -14.09 28.72 -10.05
N ASN A 637 -13.98 27.39 -10.20
CA ASN A 637 -12.77 26.76 -10.71
C ASN A 637 -12.71 26.56 -12.23
N THR A 638 -13.58 27.21 -12.99
CA THR A 638 -13.59 27.10 -14.45
C THR A 638 -13.32 28.43 -15.14
N LEU A 639 -12.58 28.38 -16.23
CA LEU A 639 -12.27 29.57 -17.04
C LEU A 639 -13.56 30.27 -17.56
N ALA A 640 -14.55 29.48 -18.00
CA ALA A 640 -15.83 30.02 -18.46
C ALA A 640 -16.56 30.82 -17.38
N LEU A 641 -16.50 30.38 -16.10
CA LEU A 641 -17.05 31.16 -14.98
C LEU A 641 -16.22 32.41 -14.73
N ALA A 642 -14.87 32.28 -14.73
CA ALA A 642 -13.99 33.42 -14.52
C ALA A 642 -14.17 34.53 -15.57
N GLU A 643 -14.30 34.19 -16.84
CA GLU A 643 -14.45 35.15 -17.95
C GLU A 643 -15.86 35.74 -18.06
N ASN A 644 -16.90 34.91 -17.84
CA ASN A 644 -18.27 35.34 -18.16
C ASN A 644 -19.10 35.74 -16.93
N ARG A 645 -18.76 35.26 -15.73
CA ARG A 645 -19.61 35.43 -14.54
C ARG A 645 -18.86 35.87 -13.28
N SER A 646 -17.60 36.26 -13.36
CA SER A 646 -16.82 36.72 -12.20
C SER A 646 -17.43 37.93 -11.48
N GLY A 647 -18.17 38.78 -12.23
CA GLY A 647 -18.94 39.90 -11.71
C GLY A 647 -20.38 39.58 -11.29
N ASP A 648 -20.85 38.33 -11.35
CA ASP A 648 -22.22 37.94 -11.00
C ASP A 648 -22.47 38.07 -9.49
N PRO A 649 -23.40 38.94 -9.06
CA PRO A 649 -23.70 39.17 -7.63
C PRO A 649 -24.23 37.90 -6.94
N GLY A 650 -24.95 37.03 -7.64
CA GLY A 650 -25.46 35.77 -7.09
C GLY A 650 -24.34 34.77 -6.79
N LEU A 651 -23.38 34.65 -7.71
CA LEU A 651 -22.18 33.83 -7.53
C LEU A 651 -21.29 34.37 -6.39
N PHE A 652 -21.11 35.71 -6.34
CA PHE A 652 -20.39 36.38 -5.25
C PHE A 652 -21.02 36.09 -3.88
N ALA A 653 -22.36 36.28 -3.76
CA ALA A 653 -23.08 36.01 -2.52
C ALA A 653 -23.01 34.53 -2.11
N ALA A 654 -23.08 33.60 -3.07
CA ALA A 654 -22.90 32.17 -2.80
C ALA A 654 -21.49 31.88 -2.28
N PHE A 655 -20.47 32.44 -2.91
CA PHE A 655 -19.08 32.33 -2.49
C PHE A 655 -18.87 32.85 -1.06
N VAL A 656 -19.35 34.05 -0.75
CA VAL A 656 -19.24 34.66 0.58
C VAL A 656 -19.87 33.78 1.66
N ARG A 657 -21.08 33.26 1.43
CA ARG A 657 -21.76 32.38 2.40
C ARG A 657 -21.03 31.06 2.60
N GLN A 658 -20.71 30.38 1.51
CA GLN A 658 -20.08 29.06 1.56
C GLN A 658 -18.66 29.12 2.13
N SER A 659 -17.86 30.09 1.72
CA SER A 659 -16.50 30.33 2.19
C SER A 659 -16.49 30.64 3.70
N ARG A 660 -17.40 31.47 4.21
CA ARG A 660 -17.56 31.74 5.65
C ARG A 660 -18.01 30.47 6.40
N GLN A 661 -18.97 29.73 5.87
CA GLN A 661 -19.45 28.48 6.48
C GLN A 661 -18.32 27.45 6.58
N LEU A 662 -17.52 27.29 5.54
CA LEU A 662 -16.35 26.39 5.58
C LEU A 662 -15.34 26.83 6.64
N PHE A 663 -15.03 28.11 6.76
CA PHE A 663 -14.17 28.62 7.83
C PHE A 663 -14.71 28.28 9.22
N GLN A 664 -16.01 28.49 9.44
CA GLN A 664 -16.69 28.20 10.70
C GLN A 664 -16.67 26.70 11.03
N THR A 665 -16.73 25.87 10.03
CA THR A 665 -16.71 24.40 10.22
C THR A 665 -15.29 23.87 10.44
N LEU A 666 -14.31 24.38 9.68
CA LEU A 666 -12.99 23.76 9.57
C LEU A 666 -11.94 24.36 10.50
N LEU A 667 -12.00 25.66 10.80
CA LEU A 667 -10.91 26.37 11.47
C LEU A 667 -11.36 27.07 12.77
N GLU A 668 -12.49 27.75 12.74
CA GLU A 668 -12.98 28.54 13.90
C GLU A 668 -13.13 27.72 15.19
N PRO A 669 -13.58 26.44 15.17
CA PRO A 669 -13.78 25.64 16.38
C PRO A 669 -12.51 25.38 17.20
N VAL A 670 -11.34 25.47 16.56
CA VAL A 670 -10.04 25.15 17.20
C VAL A 670 -9.17 26.39 17.43
N PHE A 671 -9.61 27.58 17.04
CA PHE A 671 -8.89 28.83 17.31
C PHE A 671 -9.23 29.38 18.69
N THR A 672 -8.23 29.60 19.53
CA THR A 672 -8.41 30.12 20.88
C THR A 672 -8.72 31.61 20.86
N GLY A 673 -9.86 32.00 21.44
CA GLY A 673 -10.27 33.40 21.53
C GLY A 673 -10.55 34.08 20.19
N GLY A 674 -10.78 33.30 19.13
CA GLY A 674 -11.04 33.81 17.77
C GLY A 674 -9.79 34.39 17.06
N ALA A 675 -8.60 34.33 17.67
CA ALA A 675 -7.37 34.82 17.07
C ALA A 675 -6.87 33.88 15.96
N ILE A 676 -6.63 34.43 14.76
CA ILE A 676 -6.09 33.67 13.63
C ILE A 676 -4.56 33.53 13.81
N PRO A 677 -4.02 32.31 13.76
CA PRO A 677 -2.57 32.13 13.75
C PRO A 677 -1.90 32.78 12.54
N LYS A 678 -0.71 33.31 12.71
CA LYS A 678 0.08 33.87 11.59
C LYS A 678 0.41 32.84 10.53
N ARG A 679 0.57 31.57 10.94
CA ARG A 679 0.92 30.44 10.07
C ARG A 679 0.03 29.24 10.39
N LEU A 680 -0.38 28.55 9.36
CA LEU A 680 -1.20 27.33 9.43
C LEU A 680 -0.54 26.21 8.63
N ALA A 681 -0.16 25.14 9.31
CA ALA A 681 0.17 23.86 8.68
C ALA A 681 -1.07 22.98 8.73
N LEU A 682 -1.63 22.66 7.58
CA LEU A 682 -2.91 21.99 7.44
C LEU A 682 -2.69 20.58 6.90
N ALA A 683 -3.00 19.55 7.70
CA ALA A 683 -2.96 18.14 7.30
C ALA A 683 -4.38 17.66 6.93
N PRO A 684 -4.84 17.87 5.69
CA PRO A 684 -6.19 17.55 5.26
C PRO A 684 -6.43 16.05 5.22
N ASP A 685 -7.69 15.65 5.09
CA ASP A 685 -8.13 14.28 4.88
C ASP A 685 -9.28 14.26 3.85
N GLY A 686 -9.27 13.29 2.95
CA GLY A 686 -10.25 13.19 1.90
C GLY A 686 -10.27 14.41 0.98
N GLU A 687 -11.47 14.89 0.62
CA GLU A 687 -11.64 16.04 -0.30
C GLU A 687 -11.11 17.38 0.24
N LEU A 688 -10.83 17.49 1.54
CA LEU A 688 -10.20 18.67 2.12
C LEU A 688 -8.81 18.94 1.53
N ALA A 689 -8.15 17.95 0.94
CA ALA A 689 -6.89 18.12 0.23
C ALA A 689 -7.03 18.96 -1.07
N LEU A 690 -8.24 19.09 -1.59
CA LEU A 690 -8.57 19.90 -2.77
C LEU A 690 -8.95 21.36 -2.42
N LEU A 691 -9.09 21.68 -1.12
CA LEU A 691 -9.53 23.01 -0.68
C LEU A 691 -8.35 24.01 -0.67
N PRO A 692 -8.41 25.10 -1.44
CA PRO A 692 -7.51 26.22 -1.26
C PRO A 692 -7.94 27.01 -0.02
N PHE A 693 -7.45 26.68 1.16
CA PHE A 693 -7.87 27.33 2.43
C PHE A 693 -7.72 28.84 2.44
N ASP A 694 -6.85 29.38 1.60
CA ASP A 694 -6.59 30.81 1.42
C ASP A 694 -7.83 31.65 1.06
N VAL A 695 -8.86 31.03 0.44
CA VAL A 695 -10.09 31.69 0.03
C VAL A 695 -11.14 31.77 1.14
N LEU A 696 -10.91 31.15 2.28
CA LEU A 696 -11.88 31.08 3.37
C LEU A 696 -12.05 32.45 4.06
N LEU A 697 -13.29 32.84 4.33
CA LEU A 697 -13.57 34.12 5.00
C LEU A 697 -13.52 33.97 6.51
N HIS A 698 -12.58 34.66 7.13
CA HIS A 698 -12.39 34.61 8.57
C HIS A 698 -13.33 35.55 9.35
N GLN A 699 -14.01 36.48 8.64
CA GLN A 699 -15.01 37.35 9.22
C GLN A 699 -16.30 37.30 8.38
N SER A 700 -17.43 37.57 9.01
CA SER A 700 -18.70 37.67 8.32
C SER A 700 -18.75 38.98 7.52
N VAL A 701 -19.25 38.92 6.29
CA VAL A 701 -19.44 40.03 5.38
C VAL A 701 -20.89 40.02 4.91
N ALA A 702 -21.50 41.19 4.76
CA ALA A 702 -22.82 41.29 4.14
C ALA A 702 -22.71 40.84 2.67
N ALA A 703 -23.57 39.91 2.28
CA ALA A 703 -23.56 39.33 0.94
C ALA A 703 -24.39 40.13 -0.09
N ASP A 704 -25.05 41.21 0.35
CA ASP A 704 -26.02 42.02 -0.46
C ASP A 704 -25.34 43.24 -1.10
N THR A 705 -24.12 43.08 -1.61
CA THR A 705 -23.43 44.17 -2.32
C THR A 705 -23.79 44.15 -3.82
N ALA A 706 -24.06 45.30 -4.37
CA ALA A 706 -24.41 45.47 -5.79
C ALA A 706 -23.24 45.15 -6.73
N GLU A 707 -22.03 45.15 -6.20
CA GLU A 707 -20.78 44.86 -6.94
C GLU A 707 -20.00 43.68 -6.29
N ALA A 708 -19.48 42.79 -7.12
CA ALA A 708 -18.70 41.62 -6.70
C ALA A 708 -17.22 42.00 -6.47
N ASP A 709 -16.90 42.56 -5.29
CA ASP A 709 -15.52 42.92 -4.93
C ASP A 709 -14.84 41.83 -4.10
N TYR A 710 -14.24 40.89 -4.80
CA TYR A 710 -13.45 39.80 -4.17
C TYR A 710 -12.16 40.29 -3.49
N ALA A 711 -11.62 41.45 -3.95
CA ALA A 711 -10.40 42.02 -3.37
C ALA A 711 -10.65 42.63 -1.97
N ALA A 712 -11.87 43.13 -1.69
CA ALA A 712 -12.21 43.68 -0.37
C ALA A 712 -12.49 42.59 0.69
N LEU A 713 -12.74 41.32 0.29
CA LEU A 713 -13.12 40.27 1.22
C LEU A 713 -12.03 39.99 2.27
N PRO A 714 -12.43 39.68 3.54
CA PRO A 714 -11.48 39.22 4.60
C PRO A 714 -11.07 37.79 4.40
N LEU A 715 -10.33 37.53 3.31
CA LEU A 715 -9.81 36.23 2.93
C LEU A 715 -8.70 35.79 3.91
N LEU A 716 -8.63 34.51 4.20
CA LEU A 716 -7.64 33.93 5.13
C LEU A 716 -6.21 34.23 4.70
N VAL A 717 -5.90 34.25 3.38
CA VAL A 717 -4.57 34.60 2.86
C VAL A 717 -4.11 36.00 3.31
N LYS A 718 -5.03 36.93 3.60
CA LYS A 718 -4.68 38.26 4.09
C LYS A 718 -4.25 38.26 5.56
N ALA A 719 -4.75 37.31 6.35
CA ALA A 719 -4.52 37.21 7.80
C ALA A 719 -3.46 36.14 8.19
N SER A 720 -3.30 35.09 7.38
CA SER A 720 -2.46 33.94 7.67
C SER A 720 -1.68 33.48 6.44
N GLN A 721 -0.61 32.72 6.68
CA GLN A 721 0.12 31.97 5.65
C GLN A 721 -0.28 30.51 5.79
N THR A 722 -0.66 29.86 4.70
CA THR A 722 -1.14 28.46 4.72
C THR A 722 -0.20 27.55 3.94
N ARG A 723 -0.06 26.32 4.41
CA ARG A 723 0.55 25.23 3.67
C ARG A 723 -0.19 23.92 3.93
N LEU A 724 -0.29 23.08 2.92
CA LEU A 724 -0.77 21.72 3.07
C LEU A 724 0.38 20.80 3.46
N VAL A 725 0.11 19.82 4.29
CA VAL A 725 1.09 18.80 4.69
C VAL A 725 0.43 17.43 4.66
N PRO A 726 1.11 16.39 4.16
CA PRO A 726 0.52 15.04 4.16
C PRO A 726 0.30 14.48 5.58
N SER A 727 1.31 14.59 6.45
CA SER A 727 1.26 14.22 7.87
C SER A 727 2.43 14.81 8.65
N ALA A 728 2.31 14.90 9.98
CA ALA A 728 3.40 15.32 10.85
C ALA A 728 4.53 14.29 10.88
N SER A 729 4.20 13.02 10.79
CA SER A 729 5.16 11.92 10.72
C SER A 729 6.10 12.05 9.52
N LEU A 730 5.54 12.37 8.35
CA LEU A 730 6.31 12.59 7.12
C LEU A 730 7.17 13.87 7.21
N GLU A 731 6.65 14.95 7.78
CA GLU A 731 7.41 16.18 7.99
C GLU A 731 8.61 15.96 8.93
N LEU A 732 8.45 15.19 10.01
CA LEU A 732 9.54 14.79 10.90
C LEU A 732 10.60 13.97 10.17
N PHE A 733 10.16 13.02 9.35
CA PHE A 733 11.07 12.22 8.54
C PHE A 733 11.88 13.09 7.57
N ASN A 734 11.23 14.01 6.86
CA ASN A 734 11.89 14.95 5.95
C ASN A 734 12.85 15.90 6.69
N ALA A 735 12.50 16.34 7.90
CA ALA A 735 13.39 17.17 8.72
C ALA A 735 14.66 16.42 9.14
N ALA A 736 14.55 15.12 9.45
CA ALA A 736 15.69 14.30 9.87
C ALA A 736 16.62 13.90 8.71
N ASN A 737 16.08 13.74 7.50
CA ASN A 737 16.82 13.21 6.34
C ASN A 737 17.14 14.25 5.25
N GLY A 738 16.63 15.47 5.35
CA GLY A 738 16.62 16.49 4.30
C GLY A 738 17.90 17.31 4.10
N LYS A 739 19.10 16.71 4.27
CA LYS A 739 20.37 17.40 3.91
C LYS A 739 20.83 16.92 2.54
N ILE A 740 20.26 17.50 1.48
CA ILE A 740 20.69 17.26 0.11
C ILE A 740 21.68 18.36 -0.29
N ARG A 741 22.77 17.98 -0.94
CA ARG A 741 23.73 18.91 -1.54
C ARG A 741 23.32 19.15 -2.99
N HIS A 742 22.90 20.36 -3.32
CA HIS A 742 22.46 20.71 -4.65
C HIS A 742 23.66 21.02 -5.58
N ARG A 743 23.50 20.65 -6.86
CA ARG A 743 24.42 20.96 -7.94
C ARG A 743 24.28 22.41 -8.39
N GLY A 744 23.06 22.93 -8.39
CA GLY A 744 22.72 24.29 -8.80
C GLY A 744 21.48 24.82 -8.09
N PRO A 745 21.24 26.13 -8.15
CA PRO A 745 20.11 26.75 -7.44
C PRO A 745 18.76 26.54 -8.12
N TYR A 746 18.72 26.55 -9.46
CA TYR A 746 17.48 26.54 -10.24
C TYR A 746 17.64 25.84 -11.58
N VAL A 747 16.65 25.04 -11.96
CA VAL A 747 16.48 24.54 -13.32
C VAL A 747 15.00 24.67 -13.72
N GLY A 748 14.76 25.21 -14.92
CA GLY A 748 13.41 25.43 -15.42
C GLY A 748 13.20 24.83 -16.81
N PHE A 749 11.96 24.36 -17.07
CA PHE A 749 11.55 23.73 -18.32
C PHE A 749 10.27 24.41 -18.82
N ALA A 750 10.29 24.92 -20.05
CA ALA A 750 9.12 25.46 -20.74
C ALA A 750 9.05 24.88 -22.15
N PRO A 751 8.32 23.77 -22.34
CA PRO A 751 8.17 23.10 -23.64
C PRO A 751 7.46 23.96 -24.69
N ASP A 752 7.73 23.65 -25.98
CA ASP A 752 7.03 24.17 -27.14
C ASP A 752 6.05 23.12 -27.66
N TYR A 753 4.79 23.52 -27.75
CA TYR A 753 3.68 22.66 -28.19
C TYR A 753 3.19 23.02 -29.59
N SER A 754 4.01 23.73 -30.39
CA SER A 754 3.69 24.10 -31.77
C SER A 754 3.37 22.86 -32.58
N GLY A 755 2.17 22.80 -33.16
CA GLY A 755 1.73 21.68 -33.98
C GLY A 755 1.18 20.47 -33.20
N SER A 756 1.08 20.55 -31.86
CA SER A 756 0.37 19.57 -31.03
C SER A 756 -1.09 19.97 -30.82
N ALA A 757 -1.91 19.02 -30.35
CA ALA A 757 -3.30 19.29 -29.95
C ALA A 757 -3.43 20.08 -28.63
N LEU A 758 -2.34 20.20 -27.86
CA LEU A 758 -2.35 20.80 -26.53
C LEU A 758 -2.42 22.33 -26.52
N GLY A 759 -2.10 22.99 -27.63
CA GLY A 759 -2.03 24.46 -27.71
C GLY A 759 -0.75 25.03 -27.09
N GLN A 760 -0.46 26.33 -27.40
CA GLN A 760 0.76 27.00 -26.93
C GLN A 760 0.59 27.60 -25.52
N VAL A 761 1.62 27.46 -24.66
CA VAL A 761 1.80 28.19 -23.42
C VAL A 761 2.78 29.33 -23.68
N VAL A 762 2.25 30.56 -23.82
CA VAL A 762 2.99 31.70 -24.38
C VAL A 762 3.97 32.30 -23.36
N SER A 763 3.58 32.41 -22.08
CA SER A 763 4.37 33.09 -21.05
C SER A 763 5.51 32.24 -20.47
N GLY A 764 5.42 30.92 -20.59
CA GLY A 764 6.28 29.97 -19.92
C GLY A 764 7.78 30.14 -20.21
N ALA A 765 8.13 30.33 -21.48
CA ALA A 765 9.52 30.51 -21.89
C ALA A 765 10.17 31.72 -21.19
N LYS A 766 9.46 32.86 -21.15
CA LYS A 766 9.96 34.08 -20.51
C LYS A 766 10.09 33.91 -19.00
N VAL A 767 9.07 33.39 -18.33
CA VAL A 767 9.07 33.16 -16.87
C VAL A 767 10.26 32.29 -16.45
N VAL A 768 10.48 31.20 -17.18
CA VAL A 768 11.57 30.26 -16.88
C VAL A 768 12.95 30.87 -17.16
N GLN A 769 13.13 31.62 -18.25
CA GLN A 769 14.38 32.32 -18.58
C GLN A 769 14.71 33.44 -17.56
N ASP A 770 13.74 34.28 -17.23
CA ASP A 770 13.90 35.35 -16.24
C ASP A 770 14.27 34.79 -14.86
N ALA A 771 13.63 33.70 -14.45
CA ALA A 771 13.95 33.00 -13.20
C ALA A 771 15.35 32.39 -13.23
N ALA A 772 15.73 31.71 -14.33
CA ALA A 772 17.08 31.14 -14.45
C ALA A 772 18.17 32.22 -14.37
N ALA A 773 17.95 33.37 -15.01
CA ALA A 773 18.85 34.52 -14.91
C ALA A 773 18.93 35.08 -13.47
N ALA A 774 17.78 35.19 -12.79
CA ALA A 774 17.70 35.73 -11.41
C ALA A 774 18.36 34.81 -10.37
N PHE A 775 18.34 33.50 -10.57
CA PHE A 775 18.92 32.50 -9.68
C PHE A 775 20.32 32.01 -10.12
N GLU A 776 20.88 32.52 -11.22
CA GLU A 776 22.11 31.98 -11.82
C GLU A 776 21.98 30.47 -12.13
N GLY A 777 20.81 30.04 -12.64
CA GLY A 777 20.45 28.67 -12.91
C GLY A 777 20.39 28.33 -14.41
N GLU A 778 19.78 27.23 -14.73
CA GLU A 778 19.61 26.75 -16.12
C GLU A 778 18.14 26.85 -16.59
N ALA A 779 17.92 27.23 -17.85
CA ALA A 779 16.62 27.27 -18.50
C ALA A 779 16.63 26.45 -19.77
N TYR A 780 15.69 25.51 -19.88
CA TYR A 780 15.43 24.74 -21.09
C TYR A 780 14.07 25.15 -21.66
N VAL A 781 14.08 25.78 -22.84
CA VAL A 781 12.87 26.32 -23.48
C VAL A 781 12.71 25.79 -24.89
N GLY A 782 11.46 25.74 -25.37
CA GLY A 782 11.14 25.28 -26.70
C GLY A 782 11.66 23.86 -26.99
N PRO A 783 12.34 23.63 -28.13
CA PRO A 783 12.84 22.30 -28.49
C PRO A 783 13.83 21.68 -27.49
N HIS A 784 14.43 22.50 -26.62
CA HIS A 784 15.38 22.03 -25.60
C HIS A 784 14.68 21.52 -24.33
N ALA A 785 13.40 21.87 -24.13
CA ALA A 785 12.59 21.37 -23.03
C ALA A 785 11.93 20.03 -23.41
N CYS A 786 12.73 19.03 -23.75
CA CYS A 786 12.27 17.68 -24.08
C CYS A 786 12.43 16.74 -22.87
N LEU A 787 11.74 15.60 -22.90
CA LEU A 787 11.74 14.58 -21.83
C LEU A 787 13.16 14.12 -21.49
N ASP A 788 13.99 13.80 -22.49
CA ASP A 788 15.40 13.42 -22.28
C ASP A 788 16.19 14.47 -21.51
N THR A 789 15.94 15.76 -21.80
CA THR A 789 16.63 16.86 -21.09
C THR A 789 16.18 16.90 -19.62
N PHE A 790 14.88 16.72 -19.36
CA PHE A 790 14.37 16.66 -17.99
C PHE A 790 14.99 15.51 -17.21
N LEU A 791 14.94 14.30 -17.73
CA LEU A 791 15.48 13.10 -17.08
C LEU A 791 16.99 13.22 -16.77
N ASN A 792 17.76 13.86 -17.66
CA ASN A 792 19.20 14.02 -17.49
C ASN A 792 19.61 15.23 -16.64
N LYS A 793 18.77 16.26 -16.53
CA LYS A 793 19.15 17.56 -15.96
C LYS A 793 18.41 17.95 -14.69
N ALA A 794 17.19 17.45 -14.45
CA ALA A 794 16.37 17.89 -13.33
C ALA A 794 16.98 17.56 -11.96
N ALA A 795 17.62 16.40 -11.81
CA ALA A 795 18.20 15.98 -10.55
C ALA A 795 19.35 16.88 -10.10
N GLY A 796 19.40 17.17 -8.79
CA GLY A 796 20.49 17.89 -8.15
C GLY A 796 20.34 19.41 -8.13
N TYR A 797 19.22 19.98 -8.51
CA TYR A 797 18.93 21.41 -8.36
C TYR A 797 18.06 21.68 -7.13
N ALA A 798 18.24 22.83 -6.49
CA ALA A 798 17.43 23.23 -5.34
C ALA A 798 15.99 23.54 -5.72
N ILE A 799 15.77 24.13 -6.89
CA ILE A 799 14.45 24.41 -7.47
C ILE A 799 14.35 23.73 -8.83
N ILE A 800 13.29 22.93 -9.02
CA ILE A 800 12.84 22.43 -10.34
C ILE A 800 11.55 23.17 -10.68
N HIS A 801 11.51 23.85 -11.82
CA HIS A 801 10.33 24.55 -12.31
C HIS A 801 9.88 24.01 -13.67
N PHE A 802 8.68 23.50 -13.74
CA PHE A 802 8.03 23.10 -14.98
C PHE A 802 6.88 24.07 -15.29
N HIS A 803 6.88 24.65 -16.47
CA HIS A 803 5.83 25.55 -16.96
C HIS A 803 5.30 25.04 -18.31
N GLY A 804 4.12 24.38 -18.30
CA GLY A 804 3.60 23.71 -19.49
C GLY A 804 2.26 23.04 -19.26
N HIS A 805 1.99 21.98 -20.03
CA HIS A 805 0.78 21.15 -19.87
C HIS A 805 1.00 19.96 -18.99
N ALA A 806 0.04 19.73 -18.10
CA ALA A 806 -0.07 18.52 -17.29
C ALA A 806 -1.54 18.18 -17.06
N GLU A 807 -1.85 16.93 -16.81
CA GLU A 807 -3.20 16.49 -16.52
C GLU A 807 -3.19 15.35 -15.50
N ALA A 808 -4.11 15.42 -14.54
CA ALA A 808 -4.30 14.37 -13.55
C ALA A 808 -5.34 13.34 -14.03
N SER A 809 -5.12 12.07 -13.64
CA SER A 809 -6.07 10.99 -13.86
C SER A 809 -6.70 10.54 -12.54
N ASP A 810 -8.01 10.67 -12.41
CA ASP A 810 -8.75 10.19 -11.24
C ASP A 810 -8.94 8.66 -11.25
N SER A 811 -9.06 8.06 -12.44
CA SER A 811 -9.23 6.60 -12.59
C SER A 811 -7.90 5.86 -12.45
N GLU A 812 -6.85 6.38 -13.08
CA GLU A 812 -5.52 5.77 -13.18
C GLU A 812 -4.42 6.77 -12.76
N PRO A 813 -4.25 7.03 -11.46
CA PRO A 813 -3.35 8.09 -10.97
C PRO A 813 -1.89 7.94 -11.44
N ASP A 814 -1.42 6.71 -11.62
CA ASP A 814 -0.08 6.39 -12.12
C ASP A 814 0.19 6.96 -13.51
N TYR A 815 -0.87 7.21 -14.29
CA TYR A 815 -0.82 7.78 -15.64
C TYR A 815 -1.22 9.26 -15.70
N SER A 816 -1.25 9.96 -14.58
CA SER A 816 -1.17 11.43 -14.59
C SER A 816 0.14 11.84 -15.26
N TRP A 817 0.13 12.88 -16.10
CA TRP A 817 1.25 13.18 -16.99
C TRP A 817 1.63 14.65 -17.04
N MET A 818 2.88 14.92 -17.45
CA MET A 818 3.43 16.20 -17.85
C MET A 818 3.97 16.08 -19.28
N ALA A 819 3.61 17.00 -20.18
CA ALA A 819 4.02 16.96 -21.58
C ALA A 819 5.29 17.78 -21.85
N PHE A 820 6.19 17.23 -22.64
CA PHE A 820 7.44 17.86 -23.09
C PHE A 820 7.46 18.04 -24.62
N THR A 821 8.39 18.86 -25.11
CA THR A 821 8.55 19.07 -26.56
C THR A 821 9.00 17.80 -27.27
N ALA A 822 8.38 17.50 -28.39
CA ALA A 822 8.79 16.41 -29.27
C ALA A 822 10.13 16.74 -29.96
N LYS A 823 11.16 15.92 -29.78
CA LYS A 823 12.48 16.14 -30.40
C LYS A 823 12.50 15.49 -31.76
N GLY A 824 12.45 16.28 -32.85
CA GLY A 824 12.96 16.07 -34.23
C GLY A 824 13.06 14.67 -34.82
N ARG A 825 12.28 13.66 -34.39
CA ARG A 825 12.11 12.42 -35.16
C ARG A 825 10.77 12.47 -35.87
N PRO A 826 10.73 12.14 -37.20
CA PRO A 826 9.46 12.06 -37.90
C PRO A 826 8.60 10.98 -37.24
N ILE A 827 7.45 11.39 -36.74
CA ILE A 827 6.41 10.51 -36.19
C ILE A 827 6.02 9.56 -37.32
N ALA A 828 6.28 8.29 -37.18
CA ALA A 828 5.75 7.28 -38.08
C ALA A 828 4.22 7.36 -37.99
N LYS A 829 3.58 7.78 -39.08
CA LYS A 829 2.13 7.83 -39.23
C LYS A 829 1.58 6.42 -39.10
N VAL A 830 1.07 6.09 -37.90
CA VAL A 830 0.23 4.92 -37.71
C VAL A 830 -1.22 5.39 -37.94
N PHE A 831 -1.79 4.99 -39.06
CA PHE A 831 -3.20 5.21 -39.37
C PHE A 831 -4.05 4.33 -38.46
N LEU A 832 -4.77 4.93 -37.50
CA LEU A 832 -5.85 4.27 -36.77
C LEU A 832 -7.17 4.42 -37.53
N PRO A 833 -7.97 3.34 -37.69
CA PRO A 833 -9.29 3.42 -38.27
C PRO A 833 -10.25 4.24 -37.38
N LYS A 834 -10.97 5.17 -37.97
CA LYS A 834 -11.94 6.09 -37.35
C LYS A 834 -13.13 5.40 -36.64
N ALA A 835 -13.24 4.09 -36.61
CA ALA A 835 -14.41 3.35 -36.13
C ALA A 835 -14.39 2.97 -34.64
N LEU A 836 -13.29 3.22 -33.91
CA LEU A 836 -13.15 2.79 -32.51
C LEU A 836 -13.26 3.92 -31.46
N SER A 837 -13.47 5.16 -31.87
CA SER A 837 -13.54 6.31 -30.94
C SER A 837 -14.89 6.51 -30.21
N ALA A 838 -15.89 5.68 -30.43
CA ALA A 838 -17.24 5.94 -29.95
C ALA A 838 -17.75 5.01 -28.82
N SER A 839 -16.98 4.01 -28.34
CA SER A 839 -17.55 3.04 -27.38
C SER A 839 -16.68 2.69 -26.17
N MET A 840 -15.59 3.43 -25.90
CA MET A 840 -14.83 3.17 -24.68
C MET A 840 -14.73 4.42 -23.80
N THR A 841 -15.70 4.58 -22.91
CA THR A 841 -15.62 5.45 -21.74
C THR A 841 -14.66 4.88 -20.68
N LEU A 842 -13.44 4.61 -21.03
CA LEU A 842 -12.30 4.56 -20.13
C LEU A 842 -11.62 5.94 -20.21
N GLY A 843 -12.30 6.94 -19.62
CA GLY A 843 -11.92 8.35 -19.69
C GLY A 843 -10.82 8.72 -18.71
N GLY A 844 -9.64 8.17 -18.84
CA GLY A 844 -8.47 8.70 -18.15
C GLY A 844 -7.84 9.84 -18.95
N ALA A 845 -7.13 10.77 -18.25
CA ALA A 845 -6.42 11.92 -18.81
C ALA A 845 -5.55 11.58 -20.02
N ALA A 846 -4.86 10.45 -19.99
CA ALA A 846 -4.00 9.97 -21.07
C ALA A 846 -4.77 9.62 -22.37
N SER A 847 -6.10 9.43 -22.34
CA SER A 847 -6.91 9.14 -23.54
C SER A 847 -7.05 10.34 -24.49
N ARG A 848 -6.76 11.56 -24.01
CA ARG A 848 -6.80 12.79 -24.81
C ARG A 848 -5.57 12.99 -25.70
N LEU A 849 -4.48 12.26 -25.43
CA LEU A 849 -3.22 12.33 -26.17
C LEU A 849 -3.17 11.27 -27.25
N SER A 850 -2.62 11.61 -28.40
CA SER A 850 -2.23 10.64 -29.43
C SER A 850 -1.05 9.77 -28.95
N PRO A 851 -0.85 8.56 -29.49
CA PRO A 851 0.31 7.73 -29.15
C PRO A 851 1.64 8.47 -29.28
N ALA A 852 1.78 9.31 -30.33
CA ALA A 852 2.97 10.10 -30.56
C ALA A 852 3.20 11.21 -29.52
N GLU A 853 2.14 11.78 -28.98
CA GLU A 853 2.25 12.77 -27.89
C GLU A 853 2.60 12.11 -26.57
N ARG A 854 2.09 10.90 -26.29
CA ARG A 854 2.40 10.13 -25.08
C ARG A 854 3.88 9.76 -24.95
N GLU A 855 4.59 9.52 -26.07
CA GLU A 855 6.05 9.27 -26.07
C GLU A 855 6.87 10.43 -25.49
N HIS A 856 6.29 11.64 -25.44
CA HIS A 856 6.92 12.84 -24.90
C HIS A 856 6.38 13.26 -23.53
N CYS A 857 5.58 12.41 -22.89
CA CYS A 857 5.04 12.65 -21.57
C CYS A 857 5.86 11.95 -20.47
N LEU A 858 5.99 12.63 -19.33
CA LEU A 858 6.50 12.06 -18.10
C LEU A 858 5.32 11.69 -17.23
N PHE A 859 5.15 10.41 -16.95
CA PHE A 859 4.06 9.89 -16.15
C PHE A 859 4.39 9.85 -14.64
N ALA A 860 3.35 9.92 -13.80
CA ALA A 860 3.50 9.92 -12.34
C ALA A 860 4.29 8.71 -11.83
N HIS A 861 4.04 7.50 -12.34
CA HIS A 861 4.78 6.30 -11.93
C HIS A 861 6.28 6.35 -12.28
N GLN A 862 6.70 7.07 -13.35
CA GLN A 862 8.10 7.29 -13.68
C GLN A 862 8.74 8.29 -12.69
N ILE A 863 8.02 9.38 -12.35
CA ILE A 863 8.47 10.35 -11.34
C ILE A 863 8.62 9.65 -9.99
N TYR A 864 7.68 8.77 -9.64
CA TYR A 864 7.67 8.01 -8.39
C TYR A 864 8.94 7.16 -8.19
N GLN A 865 9.56 6.70 -9.28
CA GLN A 865 10.81 5.93 -9.26
C GLN A 865 12.07 6.80 -9.35
N ALA A 866 11.93 8.08 -9.67
CA ALA A 866 13.04 9.00 -9.81
C ALA A 866 13.65 9.41 -8.45
N HIS A 867 14.90 9.85 -8.46
CA HIS A 867 15.59 10.43 -7.29
C HIS A 867 16.03 11.86 -7.66
N LEU A 868 15.13 12.81 -7.46
CA LEU A 868 15.33 14.20 -7.88
C LEU A 868 15.95 15.06 -6.78
N GLY A 869 15.44 14.97 -5.55
CA GLY A 869 16.02 15.60 -4.38
C GLY A 869 16.03 17.13 -4.38
N ALA A 870 15.08 17.80 -5.04
CA ALA A 870 14.96 19.25 -5.03
C ALA A 870 14.29 19.75 -3.73
N ASP A 871 14.72 20.90 -3.19
CA ASP A 871 14.06 21.54 -2.03
C ASP A 871 12.66 22.06 -2.37
N LEU A 872 12.40 22.38 -3.65
CA LEU A 872 11.14 22.90 -4.15
C LEU A 872 10.91 22.47 -5.61
N VAL A 873 9.74 21.94 -5.88
CA VAL A 873 9.24 21.75 -7.26
C VAL A 873 8.08 22.71 -7.50
N ILE A 874 8.12 23.42 -8.61
CA ILE A 874 7.07 24.34 -9.05
C ILE A 874 6.44 23.75 -10.29
N LEU A 875 5.15 23.42 -10.19
CA LEU A 875 4.35 22.85 -11.28
C LEU A 875 3.37 23.92 -11.77
N SER A 876 3.83 24.79 -12.64
CA SER A 876 3.03 25.81 -13.34
C SER A 876 2.30 25.19 -14.52
N ALA A 877 1.39 24.24 -14.23
CA ALA A 877 0.64 23.48 -15.22
C ALA A 877 -0.73 23.11 -14.63
N CYS A 878 -1.69 22.77 -15.49
CA CYS A 878 -3.06 22.49 -15.06
C CYS A 878 -3.15 21.24 -14.18
N GLU A 879 -4.03 21.26 -13.17
CA GLU A 879 -4.47 20.10 -12.36
C GLU A 879 -3.35 19.26 -11.71
N THR A 880 -2.17 19.81 -11.52
CA THR A 880 -1.01 19.05 -11.00
C THR A 880 -1.18 18.57 -9.55
N GLY A 881 -2.08 19.17 -8.81
CA GLY A 881 -2.50 18.78 -7.47
C GLY A 881 -3.75 17.91 -7.42
N MET A 882 -4.45 17.78 -8.54
CA MET A 882 -5.62 16.90 -8.68
C MET A 882 -5.21 15.44 -8.83
N GLY A 883 -6.20 14.55 -8.78
CA GLY A 883 -6.04 13.11 -8.90
C GLY A 883 -6.97 12.37 -7.95
N LYS A 884 -6.91 11.05 -7.95
CA LYS A 884 -7.74 10.19 -7.09
C LYS A 884 -7.51 10.52 -5.62
N VAL A 885 -8.57 10.91 -4.93
CA VAL A 885 -8.52 11.16 -3.48
C VAL A 885 -8.60 9.83 -2.75
N ALA A 886 -7.50 9.44 -2.08
CA ALA A 886 -7.42 8.25 -1.25
C ALA A 886 -7.45 8.65 0.23
N LEU A 887 -8.45 8.15 0.99
CA LEU A 887 -8.56 8.43 2.42
C LEU A 887 -7.30 7.98 3.16
N GLY A 888 -6.74 8.87 3.96
CA GLY A 888 -5.49 8.63 4.67
C GLY A 888 -4.23 8.85 3.82
N GLU A 889 -4.23 8.56 2.53
CA GLU A 889 -3.07 8.76 1.65
C GLU A 889 -3.05 10.12 0.94
N GLY A 890 -4.14 10.88 1.00
CA GLY A 890 -4.28 12.17 0.34
C GLY A 890 -4.60 12.04 -1.15
N THR A 891 -4.24 13.05 -1.94
CA THR A 891 -4.43 13.05 -3.39
C THR A 891 -3.29 12.31 -4.07
N LEU A 892 -3.60 11.27 -4.85
CA LEU A 892 -2.64 10.58 -5.70
C LEU A 892 -2.40 11.42 -6.96
N SER A 893 -1.47 12.36 -6.86
CA SER A 893 -1.22 13.44 -7.83
C SER A 893 0.24 13.47 -8.29
N LEU A 894 0.53 14.25 -9.32
CA LEU A 894 1.91 14.57 -9.73
C LEU A 894 2.73 15.15 -8.58
N SER A 895 2.13 16.04 -7.76
CA SER A 895 2.79 16.59 -6.57
C SER A 895 3.26 15.49 -5.61
N ARG A 896 2.41 14.49 -5.34
CA ARG A 896 2.77 13.33 -4.52
C ARG A 896 3.91 12.52 -5.16
N ALA A 897 3.91 12.35 -6.47
CA ALA A 897 4.98 11.65 -7.17
C ALA A 897 6.33 12.36 -7.00
N PHE A 898 6.37 13.70 -7.07
CA PHE A 898 7.59 14.47 -6.77
C PHE A 898 8.03 14.36 -5.31
N GLN A 899 7.09 14.33 -4.37
CA GLN A 899 7.42 14.09 -2.96
C GLN A 899 8.05 12.69 -2.77
N ALA A 900 7.50 11.67 -3.43
CA ALA A 900 8.05 10.31 -3.46
C ALA A 900 9.44 10.24 -4.12
N ALA A 901 9.73 11.13 -5.07
CA ALA A 901 11.04 11.30 -5.69
C ALA A 901 12.05 12.07 -4.80
N GLY A 902 11.70 12.35 -3.54
CA GLY A 902 12.57 13.01 -2.55
C GLY A 902 12.52 14.54 -2.59
N CYS A 903 11.47 15.15 -3.14
CA CYS A 903 11.26 16.59 -3.15
C CYS A 903 10.30 17.00 -2.01
N PRO A 904 10.77 17.53 -0.87
CA PRO A 904 9.97 17.73 0.33
C PRO A 904 8.91 18.84 0.21
N ALA A 905 8.94 19.65 -0.84
CA ALA A 905 7.95 20.70 -1.07
C ALA A 905 7.60 20.84 -2.55
N THR A 906 6.30 21.02 -2.81
CA THR A 906 5.77 21.28 -4.16
C THR A 906 4.80 22.46 -4.13
N VAL A 907 4.90 23.35 -5.11
CA VAL A 907 3.86 24.32 -5.46
C VAL A 907 3.13 23.79 -6.68
N MET A 908 1.82 23.57 -6.57
CA MET A 908 1.00 22.89 -7.55
C MET A 908 -0.32 23.63 -7.75
N SER A 909 -1.02 23.39 -8.88
CA SER A 909 -2.36 23.92 -9.13
C SER A 909 -3.45 22.89 -8.84
N LEU A 910 -4.59 23.34 -8.31
CA LEU A 910 -5.78 22.52 -8.02
C LEU A 910 -6.80 22.46 -9.16
N TRP A 911 -6.61 23.26 -10.22
CA TRP A 911 -7.46 23.29 -11.42
C TRP A 911 -6.70 23.88 -12.61
N GLU A 912 -7.35 23.91 -13.77
CA GLU A 912 -6.81 24.57 -14.95
C GLU A 912 -6.53 26.04 -14.64
N VAL A 913 -5.34 26.53 -14.93
CA VAL A 913 -4.91 27.89 -14.62
C VAL A 913 -4.64 28.69 -15.89
N ARG A 914 -4.95 29.96 -15.84
CA ARG A 914 -4.70 30.87 -16.97
C ARG A 914 -3.23 31.29 -17.01
N ASP A 915 -2.62 31.23 -18.20
CA ASP A 915 -1.17 31.38 -18.41
C ASP A 915 -0.63 32.74 -17.93
N ASP A 916 -1.32 33.87 -18.24
CA ASP A 916 -0.91 35.21 -17.83
C ASP A 916 -0.96 35.44 -16.30
N ALA A 917 -2.07 35.07 -15.67
CA ALA A 917 -2.23 35.13 -14.21
C ALA A 917 -1.20 34.24 -13.48
N THR A 918 -0.93 33.06 -14.03
CA THR A 918 0.10 32.13 -13.54
C THR A 918 1.49 32.77 -13.59
N ALA A 919 1.83 33.37 -14.74
CA ALA A 919 3.12 34.01 -14.95
C ALA A 919 3.38 35.12 -13.93
N ASP A 920 2.40 35.99 -13.69
CA ASP A 920 2.51 37.08 -12.72
C ASP A 920 2.67 36.59 -11.28
N LEU A 921 1.87 35.60 -10.86
CA LEU A 921 1.92 35.04 -9.52
C LEU A 921 3.26 34.31 -9.26
N ILE A 922 3.68 33.46 -10.18
CA ILE A 922 4.93 32.68 -10.05
C ILE A 922 6.16 33.58 -10.10
N ARG A 923 6.16 34.64 -10.90
CA ARG A 923 7.25 35.62 -10.93
C ARG A 923 7.44 36.29 -9.57
N VAL A 924 6.36 36.76 -8.92
CA VAL A 924 6.42 37.35 -7.59
C VAL A 924 6.81 36.32 -6.54
N PHE A 925 6.30 35.09 -6.64
CA PHE A 925 6.67 34.00 -5.75
C PHE A 925 8.18 33.70 -5.80
N LEU A 926 8.74 33.54 -7.00
CA LEU A 926 10.16 33.27 -7.21
C LEU A 926 11.05 34.42 -6.71
N GLU A 927 10.64 35.67 -6.90
CA GLU A 927 11.36 36.83 -6.34
C GLU A 927 11.37 36.79 -4.80
N ASN A 928 10.26 36.45 -4.16
CA ASN A 928 10.19 36.29 -2.71
C ASN A 928 11.08 35.14 -2.20
N ILE A 929 11.12 34.00 -2.94
CA ILE A 929 12.04 32.89 -2.66
C ILE A 929 13.49 33.33 -2.77
N ARG A 930 13.85 34.11 -3.79
CA ARG A 930 15.21 34.67 -4.00
C ARG A 930 15.62 35.58 -2.84
N GLN A 931 14.69 36.31 -2.25
CA GLN A 931 14.90 37.14 -1.06
C GLN A 931 15.02 36.33 0.22
N GLY A 932 14.93 34.99 0.18
CA GLY A 932 15.11 34.10 1.33
C GLY A 932 13.86 33.98 2.21
N GLN A 933 12.67 34.37 1.71
CA GLN A 933 11.42 34.14 2.44
C GLN A 933 11.13 32.63 2.56
N ASP A 934 10.43 32.24 3.62
CA ASP A 934 9.82 30.91 3.74
C ASP A 934 8.86 30.68 2.57
N LYS A 935 8.73 29.43 2.10
CA LYS A 935 7.92 29.09 0.91
C LYS A 935 6.44 29.44 1.07
N ASP A 936 5.86 29.20 2.26
CA ASP A 936 4.48 29.57 2.61
C ASP A 936 4.28 31.08 2.64
N GLU A 937 5.24 31.82 3.20
CA GLU A 937 5.23 33.28 3.23
C GLU A 937 5.37 33.87 1.83
N ALA A 938 6.30 33.34 1.04
CA ALA A 938 6.55 33.77 -0.33
C ALA A 938 5.30 33.59 -1.22
N LEU A 939 4.59 32.45 -1.10
CA LEU A 939 3.39 32.19 -1.86
C LEU A 939 2.22 33.08 -1.38
N ALA A 940 2.03 33.24 -0.06
CA ALA A 940 1.00 34.09 0.49
C ALA A 940 1.22 35.57 0.07
N ASN A 941 2.47 36.06 0.08
CA ASN A 941 2.81 37.41 -0.36
C ASN A 941 2.59 37.60 -1.87
N ALA A 942 2.87 36.57 -2.69
CA ALA A 942 2.57 36.61 -4.11
C ALA A 942 1.07 36.74 -4.38
N LYS A 943 0.25 35.96 -3.66
CA LYS A 943 -1.22 36.03 -3.73
C LYS A 943 -1.77 37.38 -3.25
N ARG A 944 -1.24 37.93 -2.15
CA ARG A 944 -1.60 39.27 -1.65
C ARG A 944 -1.24 40.37 -2.65
N SER A 945 -0.07 40.26 -3.27
CA SER A 945 0.35 41.17 -4.33
C SER A 945 -0.63 41.13 -5.52
N TYR A 946 -0.97 39.90 -5.95
CA TYR A 946 -1.97 39.73 -7.03
C TYR A 946 -3.31 40.36 -6.70
N LEU A 947 -3.87 40.11 -5.51
CA LEU A 947 -5.13 40.70 -5.04
C LEU A 947 -5.13 42.23 -5.01
N ASN A 948 -3.94 42.84 -4.80
CA ASN A 948 -3.82 44.30 -4.75
C ASN A 948 -3.56 44.96 -6.11
N THR A 949 -3.04 44.21 -7.09
CA THR A 949 -2.56 44.79 -8.36
C THR A 949 -3.37 44.33 -9.57
N ALA A 950 -4.03 43.15 -9.51
CA ALA A 950 -4.77 42.59 -10.62
C ALA A 950 -6.12 43.29 -10.78
N GLY A 951 -6.53 43.51 -12.03
CA GLY A 951 -7.86 44.05 -12.34
C GLY A 951 -9.01 43.09 -12.05
N ASN A 952 -8.70 41.81 -11.75
CA ASN A 952 -9.68 40.78 -11.43
C ASN A 952 -9.19 39.91 -10.28
N ALA A 953 -9.82 40.07 -9.11
CA ALA A 953 -9.49 39.31 -7.89
C ALA A 953 -10.30 38.01 -7.73
N PHE A 954 -11.01 37.55 -8.79
CA PHE A 954 -11.79 36.30 -8.75
C PHE A 954 -10.90 35.10 -8.40
N PRO A 955 -11.33 34.21 -7.48
CA PRO A 955 -10.48 33.14 -6.92
C PRO A 955 -9.86 32.21 -7.95
N TYR A 956 -10.49 31.98 -9.09
CA TYR A 956 -9.96 31.15 -10.19
C TYR A 956 -8.52 31.53 -10.55
N PHE A 957 -8.19 32.83 -10.62
CA PHE A 957 -6.91 33.31 -11.15
C PHE A 957 -5.71 33.15 -10.20
N TRP A 958 -5.94 33.07 -8.88
CA TRP A 958 -4.85 33.12 -7.90
C TRP A 958 -4.90 31.99 -6.84
N ALA A 959 -6.08 31.47 -6.54
CA ALA A 959 -6.26 30.57 -5.41
C ALA A 959 -5.86 29.13 -5.71
N GLY A 960 -5.80 28.73 -6.98
CA GLY A 960 -5.48 27.37 -7.43
C GLY A 960 -4.09 26.90 -7.00
N PHE A 961 -3.12 27.81 -6.88
CA PHE A 961 -1.78 27.45 -6.45
C PHE A 961 -1.71 27.22 -4.94
N VAL A 962 -1.24 26.06 -4.53
CA VAL A 962 -1.05 25.68 -3.12
C VAL A 962 0.34 25.11 -2.90
N LEU A 963 0.90 25.40 -1.72
CA LEU A 963 2.14 24.81 -1.26
C LEU A 963 1.82 23.53 -0.49
N THR A 964 2.45 22.42 -0.86
CA THR A 964 2.39 21.16 -0.10
C THR A 964 3.78 20.80 0.40
N GLY A 965 3.88 20.42 1.68
CA GLY A 965 5.10 19.96 2.34
C GLY A 965 5.85 21.07 3.06
N LYS A 966 7.18 20.97 3.07
CA LYS A 966 8.09 21.77 3.90
C LYS A 966 8.15 23.23 3.49
N SER A 967 8.00 24.16 4.45
CA SER A 967 7.98 25.60 4.16
C SER A 967 9.31 26.34 4.35
N ASP A 968 10.37 25.70 4.89
CA ASP A 968 11.66 26.36 5.08
C ASP A 968 12.18 27.06 3.81
N PRO A 969 12.98 28.13 3.92
CA PRO A 969 13.60 28.78 2.78
C PRO A 969 14.34 27.77 1.89
N VAL A 970 14.36 28.00 0.59
CA VAL A 970 15.15 27.19 -0.33
C VAL A 970 16.64 27.45 -0.08
N ARG A 971 17.42 26.39 0.04
CA ARG A 971 18.86 26.48 0.22
C ARG A 971 19.54 26.69 -1.13
N LEU A 972 19.72 27.94 -1.47
CA LEU A 972 20.48 28.31 -2.67
C LEU A 972 21.97 28.07 -2.39
N SER A 973 22.57 27.05 -3.00
CA SER A 973 23.99 26.76 -2.88
C SER A 973 24.79 27.93 -3.45
N GLY A 974 25.54 28.64 -2.60
CA GLY A 974 26.45 29.72 -3.06
C GLY A 974 26.44 30.98 -2.27
N SER A 975 25.90 31.01 -1.05
CA SER A 975 26.11 32.15 -0.13
C SER A 975 27.62 32.39 0.04
N TRP A 976 28.09 33.60 -0.33
CA TRP A 976 29.52 33.97 -0.37
C TRP A 976 30.24 33.70 0.96
N TRP A 977 29.49 33.64 2.08
CA TRP A 977 30.04 33.27 3.41
C TRP A 977 30.27 31.76 3.61
N GLU A 978 29.74 30.88 2.78
CA GLU A 978 30.03 29.44 2.84
C GLU A 978 31.32 29.05 2.10
N LYS A 979 31.88 29.98 1.33
CA LYS A 979 33.22 29.79 0.70
C LYS A 979 34.30 29.82 1.77
N PRO A 980 35.11 28.77 1.95
CA PRO A 980 36.15 28.70 2.97
C PRO A 980 37.07 29.93 2.98
N GLY A 981 37.31 30.54 1.82
CA GLY A 981 38.09 31.75 1.67
C GLY A 981 37.50 33.00 2.34
N VAL A 982 36.20 33.10 2.51
CA VAL A 982 35.52 34.22 3.16
C VAL A 982 35.77 34.21 4.67
N TRP A 983 35.73 33.04 5.28
CA TRP A 983 36.04 32.86 6.69
C TRP A 983 37.51 33.16 6.97
N VAL A 984 38.40 32.77 6.04
CA VAL A 984 39.84 33.12 6.14
C VAL A 984 40.03 34.65 6.09
N LEU A 985 39.32 35.34 5.19
CA LEU A 985 39.33 36.79 5.09
C LEU A 985 38.70 37.46 6.33
N PHE A 986 37.57 36.90 6.83
CA PHE A 986 36.91 37.43 8.02
C PHE A 986 37.75 37.25 9.29
N ILE A 987 38.36 36.09 9.47
CA ILE A 987 39.28 35.80 10.58
C ILE A 987 40.55 36.68 10.45
N GLY A 988 41.07 36.82 9.23
CA GLY A 988 42.20 37.73 8.96
C GLY A 988 41.88 39.19 9.29
N ALA A 989 40.70 39.69 8.95
CA ALA A 989 40.24 41.03 9.29
C ALA A 989 40.05 41.22 10.80
N VAL A 990 39.45 40.23 11.50
CA VAL A 990 39.29 40.26 12.97
C VAL A 990 40.65 40.24 13.67
N LEU A 991 41.60 39.43 13.20
CA LEU A 991 42.98 39.42 13.74
C LEU A 991 43.75 40.72 13.49
N ALA A 992 43.56 41.34 12.32
CA ALA A 992 44.16 42.62 11.98
C ALA A 992 43.61 43.77 12.85
N VAL A 993 42.26 43.79 13.06
CA VAL A 993 41.63 44.76 13.98
C VAL A 993 42.11 44.52 15.43
N GLY A 994 42.14 43.26 15.88
CA GLY A 994 42.67 42.89 17.21
C GLY A 994 44.10 43.30 17.42
N ALA A 995 44.97 43.09 16.45
CA ALA A 995 46.36 43.52 16.47
C ALA A 995 46.47 45.06 16.48
N GLY A 996 45.61 45.78 15.75
CA GLY A 996 45.47 47.23 15.74
C GLY A 996 45.08 47.79 17.11
N VAL A 997 44.09 47.18 17.77
CA VAL A 997 43.66 47.57 19.13
C VAL A 997 44.78 47.30 20.17
N ILE A 998 45.43 46.13 20.08
CA ILE A 998 46.56 45.81 20.98
C ILE A 998 47.73 46.78 20.78
N ARG A 999 48.06 47.19 19.53
CA ARG A 999 49.07 48.21 19.25
C ARG A 999 48.71 49.59 19.82
N ARG A 1000 47.42 49.98 19.72
CA ARG A 1000 46.91 51.21 20.34
C ARG A 1000 47.01 51.18 21.86
N LEU A 1001 46.59 50.08 22.51
CA LEU A 1001 46.66 49.93 23.95
C LEU A 1001 48.10 49.86 24.47
N ARG A 1002 49.09 49.38 23.69
CA ARG A 1002 50.51 49.44 24.03
C ARG A 1002 51.11 50.81 23.84
N LYS A 1003 50.62 51.70 22.97
CA LYS A 1003 51.02 53.09 22.79
C LYS A 1003 50.52 54.04 23.87
N THR A 1004 49.41 53.68 24.55
CA THR A 1004 48.86 54.47 25.66
C THR A 1004 49.41 54.07 27.05
N LYS A 1005 50.40 53.13 27.13
CA LYS A 1005 51.11 52.71 28.35
C LYS A 1005 52.59 53.04 28.29
N ARG A 1006 53.07 53.91 27.36
CA ARG A 1006 54.37 54.51 27.36
C ARG A 1006 54.26 55.98 27.60
#